data_b4658a61818730fd2337fb71ad2a5862
#
_entry.id   b4658a61818730fd2337fb71ad2a5862
#
_cell.length_a   1.000
_cell.length_b   1.000
_cell.length_c   1.000
_cell.angle_alpha   90.00
_cell.angle_beta   90.00
_cell.angle_gamma   90.00
#
_symmetry.space_group_name_H-M   'P 1'
#
loop_
_entity.id
_entity.type
_entity.pdbx_description
1 polymer ?
#
loop_
_entity_poly.entity_id
_entity_poly.type
_entity_poly.pdbx_seq_one_letter_code
_entity_poly.pdbx_strand_id
1 'polypeptide(L)'
;MHPAFANAGRTPGLEIWRIENFEPVPYPKNTYGKFYTGDSFIILNTMQNPKDKTLSWDVHFWLGSETSTDEAGAAAILTVQLDDILNGAPVQHREVQDHESQLFLGYFKNGVRYEQGGVGTGFKHVEVNAPGQKRLFQVKGKRNVRVRQVNLSVSSMNKGDCFILDAGNDIYVYVGAKSKRVEKLKAISAANQIRDQDHNGRARVQIIDEFGTDMDKEHFFEVLGSGAADQVPEESTSEDDEAFERADAASVTLYKVSDASGKLQVDTVAQKPLRQAMLDTRDCFILDTGSGIYVWVGRGATPKEKSDAMAKAQEFLRTKKYPAWTQVHRIVEGAESAPFKQYFDTWRDTGMAHTRLIRSALSINSDDSFDMDEIDAQVEKLKKSGGRAIGFMPDHGQNAIAEITQYVSKPGSNEVLRNTVAFEEQLPLLGFGSYVLTYNYEANNGDKGAIVYVWQGAKANAAVKERAFEDAMALAVELNAMLVRTSQGHEPRHFYKIFKGKLLASYTALPISAQLFRIRGTVESDIHASEVPADSSSLASGDAFALACTNTHKVYVWNGLGASEFEKQAAKERFAHYWPDAQMEIVEEGAEPQEFWDEINGEGQYDRSLEEGHAPLLEARLFHCRLTSIGRAKVEEVAQFEQEDLDTDDVMLLDAGDEIYMWVGSGATAEENGKILDMAKRYIHSEPTSRTMDTVSIVRVTQGQEPRVFKRMFPNWQDDYWQSLPSYEDIKRQVLDANNEV
;
A
#
# COMPACT_ATOMS: atom_id res chain seq x y z
N MET A 1 8.86 -26.72 26.48
CA MET A 1 7.58 -26.27 25.84
C MET A 1 6.67 -25.81 26.97
N HIS A 2 6.33 -24.52 26.98
CA HIS A 2 5.49 -23.97 28.05
C HIS A 2 4.04 -24.46 27.89
N PRO A 3 3.37 -24.92 28.97
CA PRO A 3 2.00 -25.46 28.88
C PRO A 3 0.97 -24.47 28.35
N ALA A 4 1.16 -23.16 28.60
CA ALA A 4 0.26 -22.11 28.12
C ALA A 4 0.18 -22.03 26.57
N PHE A 5 1.19 -22.52 25.86
CA PHE A 5 1.24 -22.52 24.39
C PHE A 5 0.84 -23.84 23.73
N ALA A 6 0.42 -24.85 24.50
CA ALA A 6 0.18 -26.20 23.98
C ALA A 6 -0.85 -26.27 22.83
N ASN A 7 -1.80 -25.33 22.77
CA ASN A 7 -2.84 -25.25 21.75
C ASN A 7 -2.77 -23.95 20.92
N ALA A 8 -1.73 -23.15 21.11
CA ALA A 8 -1.58 -21.87 20.44
C ALA A 8 -1.50 -22.03 18.90
N GLY A 9 -2.11 -21.13 18.17
CA GLY A 9 -2.01 -21.03 16.69
C GLY A 9 -2.73 -22.13 15.92
N ARG A 10 -3.62 -22.90 16.54
CA ARG A 10 -4.38 -23.97 15.86
C ARG A 10 -5.66 -23.51 15.20
N THR A 11 -6.21 -22.39 15.64
CA THR A 11 -7.45 -21.81 15.14
C THR A 11 -7.24 -20.36 14.75
N PRO A 12 -7.88 -19.89 13.67
CA PRO A 12 -7.80 -18.48 13.28
C PRO A 12 -8.28 -17.56 14.41
N GLY A 13 -7.60 -16.43 14.56
CA GLY A 13 -7.93 -15.39 15.53
C GLY A 13 -6.77 -14.97 16.39
N LEU A 14 -7.07 -14.10 17.35
CA LEU A 14 -6.10 -13.48 18.24
C LEU A 14 -6.03 -14.23 19.58
N GLU A 15 -4.82 -14.51 20.03
CA GLU A 15 -4.51 -15.09 21.34
C GLU A 15 -3.51 -14.19 22.04
N ILE A 16 -3.78 -13.84 23.31
CA ILE A 16 -2.92 -12.91 24.07
C ILE A 16 -2.55 -13.55 25.41
N TRP A 17 -1.27 -13.41 25.78
CA TRP A 17 -0.72 -13.76 27.09
C TRP A 17 -0.07 -12.55 27.72
N ARG A 18 -0.32 -12.33 28.99
CA ARG A 18 0.36 -11.36 29.82
C ARG A 18 1.56 -12.06 30.49
N ILE A 19 2.67 -11.38 30.61
CA ILE A 19 3.83 -11.92 31.35
C ILE A 19 3.65 -11.60 32.83
N GLU A 20 3.49 -12.62 33.65
CA GLU A 20 3.31 -12.50 35.09
C GLU A 20 4.38 -13.38 35.80
N ASN A 21 5.27 -12.77 36.58
CA ASN A 21 6.39 -13.48 37.21
C ASN A 21 7.23 -14.29 36.19
N PHE A 22 7.51 -13.72 35.03
CA PHE A 22 8.24 -14.32 33.90
C PHE A 22 7.56 -15.52 33.23
N GLU A 23 6.28 -15.76 33.51
CA GLU A 23 5.46 -16.82 32.93
C GLU A 23 4.34 -16.26 32.06
N PRO A 24 3.99 -16.90 30.92
CA PRO A 24 2.89 -16.46 30.07
C PRO A 24 1.54 -16.90 30.63
N VAL A 25 0.75 -15.96 31.07
CA VAL A 25 -0.59 -16.18 31.60
C VAL A 25 -1.63 -15.80 30.53
N PRO A 26 -2.57 -16.67 30.14
CA PRO A 26 -3.60 -16.34 29.17
C PRO A 26 -4.39 -15.10 29.59
N TYR A 27 -4.47 -14.11 28.67
CA TYR A 27 -5.17 -12.87 28.92
C TYR A 27 -6.66 -13.04 28.58
N PRO A 28 -7.61 -12.55 29.41
CA PRO A 28 -9.03 -12.71 29.14
C PRO A 28 -9.48 -12.02 27.85
N LYS A 29 -10.25 -12.71 27.00
CA LYS A 29 -10.67 -12.15 25.70
C LYS A 29 -11.48 -10.85 25.81
N ASN A 30 -12.26 -10.68 26.86
CA ASN A 30 -13.04 -9.46 27.12
C ASN A 30 -12.17 -8.24 27.48
N THR A 31 -10.86 -8.43 27.73
CA THR A 31 -9.89 -7.35 28.02
C THR A 31 -8.95 -7.07 26.84
N TYR A 32 -9.12 -7.72 25.72
CA TYR A 32 -8.27 -7.50 24.54
C TYR A 32 -8.34 -6.04 24.09
N GLY A 33 -7.16 -5.49 23.76
CA GLY A 33 -6.98 -4.06 23.46
C GLY A 33 -6.65 -3.22 24.70
N LYS A 34 -6.69 -3.78 25.92
CA LYS A 34 -6.30 -3.09 27.15
C LYS A 34 -4.91 -3.56 27.58
N PHE A 35 -3.96 -2.64 27.68
CA PHE A 35 -2.57 -2.90 28.02
C PHE A 35 -2.13 -2.02 29.19
N TYR A 36 -1.11 -2.46 29.94
CA TYR A 36 -0.62 -1.72 31.09
C TYR A 36 0.83 -1.29 30.91
N THR A 37 1.14 -0.06 31.30
CA THR A 37 2.46 0.57 31.12
C THR A 37 3.60 -0.19 31.74
N GLY A 38 3.35 -0.93 32.84
CA GLY A 38 4.36 -1.70 33.57
C GLY A 38 4.52 -3.15 33.11
N ASP A 39 3.77 -3.62 32.11
CA ASP A 39 3.73 -5.02 31.72
C ASP A 39 4.33 -5.31 30.35
N SER A 40 4.50 -6.61 30.09
CA SER A 40 4.82 -7.13 28.76
C SER A 40 3.76 -8.16 28.35
N PHE A 41 3.47 -8.22 27.05
CA PHE A 41 2.48 -9.15 26.50
C PHE A 41 3.05 -9.90 25.29
N ILE A 42 2.56 -11.12 25.07
CA ILE A 42 2.75 -11.87 23.83
C ILE A 42 1.40 -11.98 23.13
N ILE A 43 1.36 -11.62 21.87
CA ILE A 43 0.17 -11.62 21.03
C ILE A 43 0.44 -12.49 19.82
N LEU A 44 -0.41 -13.51 19.59
CA LEU A 44 -0.37 -14.37 18.43
C LEU A 44 -1.61 -14.10 17.59
N ASN A 45 -1.41 -13.68 16.36
CA ASN A 45 -2.47 -13.61 15.36
C ASN A 45 -2.34 -14.81 14.41
N THR A 46 -3.37 -15.65 14.37
CA THR A 46 -3.46 -16.80 13.46
C THR A 46 -4.41 -16.45 12.32
N MET A 47 -3.90 -16.45 11.12
CA MET A 47 -4.65 -16.19 9.89
C MET A 47 -4.87 -17.49 9.14
N GLN A 48 -6.07 -17.67 8.57
CA GLN A 48 -6.38 -18.79 7.69
C GLN A 48 -6.59 -18.30 6.28
N ASN A 49 -5.84 -18.85 5.36
CA ASN A 49 -6.09 -18.59 3.95
C ASN A 49 -7.48 -19.17 3.57
N PRO A 50 -8.39 -18.36 3.04
CA PRO A 50 -9.76 -18.80 2.71
C PRO A 50 -9.80 -19.95 1.71
N LYS A 51 -8.82 -20.07 0.83
CA LYS A 51 -8.81 -20.99 -0.32
C LYS A 51 -8.26 -22.38 0.02
N ASP A 52 -7.09 -22.42 0.62
CA ASP A 52 -6.39 -23.70 0.89
C ASP A 52 -6.38 -24.10 2.36
N LYS A 53 -7.04 -23.28 3.21
CA LYS A 53 -7.15 -23.49 4.66
C LYS A 53 -5.81 -23.56 5.39
N THR A 54 -4.71 -23.17 4.74
CA THR A 54 -3.40 -23.08 5.41
C THR A 54 -3.40 -21.97 6.44
N LEU A 55 -2.65 -22.18 7.53
CA LEU A 55 -2.49 -21.21 8.58
C LEU A 55 -1.16 -20.44 8.40
N SER A 56 -1.19 -19.16 8.74
CA SER A 56 -0.03 -18.29 8.88
C SER A 56 -0.12 -17.51 10.17
N TRP A 57 1.01 -17.06 10.70
CA TRP A 57 1.08 -16.50 12.04
C TRP A 57 1.98 -15.27 12.09
N ASP A 58 1.50 -14.25 12.83
CA ASP A 58 2.30 -13.15 13.35
C ASP A 58 2.37 -13.24 14.87
N VAL A 59 3.56 -13.19 15.44
CA VAL A 59 3.79 -13.17 16.88
C VAL A 59 4.39 -11.84 17.27
N HIS A 60 3.71 -11.10 18.13
CA HIS A 60 4.19 -9.85 18.67
C HIS A 60 4.57 -9.99 20.14
N PHE A 61 5.67 -9.40 20.57
CA PHE A 61 5.91 -9.13 21.97
C PHE A 61 5.86 -7.62 22.20
N TRP A 62 4.86 -7.23 22.97
CA TRP A 62 4.58 -5.83 23.30
C TRP A 62 5.19 -5.47 24.66
N LEU A 63 5.82 -4.30 24.71
CA LEU A 63 6.54 -3.79 25.88
C LEU A 63 5.92 -2.46 26.31
N GLY A 64 5.42 -2.42 27.54
CA GLY A 64 4.96 -1.18 28.15
C GLY A 64 6.14 -0.23 28.42
N SER A 65 5.86 1.06 28.51
CA SER A 65 6.88 2.11 28.71
C SER A 65 7.62 2.01 30.04
N GLU A 66 7.02 1.36 31.03
CA GLU A 66 7.57 1.18 32.38
C GLU A 66 7.92 -0.29 32.69
N THR A 67 7.86 -1.19 31.69
CA THR A 67 8.20 -2.61 31.87
C THR A 67 9.67 -2.78 32.25
N SER A 68 9.96 -3.76 33.11
CA SER A 68 11.34 -4.06 33.51
C SER A 68 12.15 -4.72 32.40
N THR A 69 13.48 -4.55 32.42
CA THR A 69 14.36 -5.19 31.44
C THR A 69 14.25 -6.72 31.49
N ASP A 70 14.03 -7.28 32.68
CA ASP A 70 13.93 -8.72 32.89
C ASP A 70 12.63 -9.28 32.33
N GLU A 71 11.51 -8.58 32.48
CA GLU A 71 10.23 -8.96 31.89
C GLU A 71 10.24 -8.82 30.35
N ALA A 72 10.85 -7.76 29.85
CA ALA A 72 11.06 -7.59 28.40
C ALA A 72 11.91 -8.73 27.82
N GLY A 73 12.94 -9.16 28.55
CA GLY A 73 13.76 -10.31 28.20
C GLY A 73 12.98 -11.62 28.23
N ALA A 74 12.14 -11.84 29.24
CA ALA A 74 11.28 -13.01 29.34
C ALA A 74 10.28 -13.07 28.19
N ALA A 75 9.63 -11.95 27.86
CA ALA A 75 8.70 -11.87 26.73
C ALA A 75 9.38 -12.27 25.41
N ALA A 76 10.58 -11.76 25.14
CA ALA A 76 11.34 -12.09 23.94
C ALA A 76 11.70 -13.59 23.88
N ILE A 77 12.16 -14.19 25.00
CA ILE A 77 12.52 -15.62 25.07
C ILE A 77 11.27 -16.50 24.87
N LEU A 78 10.17 -16.17 25.52
CA LEU A 78 8.92 -16.91 25.40
C LEU A 78 8.32 -16.80 23.99
N THR A 79 8.51 -15.67 23.32
CA THR A 79 8.14 -15.50 21.92
C THR A 79 8.91 -16.45 21.00
N VAL A 80 10.22 -16.63 21.23
CA VAL A 80 11.01 -17.62 20.49
C VAL A 80 10.53 -19.05 20.76
N GLN A 81 10.16 -19.39 22.01
CA GLN A 81 9.60 -20.70 22.32
C GLN A 81 8.25 -20.94 21.61
N LEU A 82 7.40 -19.93 21.50
CA LEU A 82 6.16 -20.00 20.75
C LEU A 82 6.40 -20.20 19.24
N ASP A 83 7.40 -19.51 18.69
CA ASP A 83 7.83 -19.65 17.31
C ASP A 83 8.34 -21.09 17.03
N ASP A 84 9.16 -21.66 17.93
CA ASP A 84 9.63 -23.03 17.82
C ASP A 84 8.48 -24.06 17.82
N ILE A 85 7.42 -23.82 18.59
CA ILE A 85 6.20 -24.66 18.62
C ILE A 85 5.48 -24.62 17.26
N LEU A 86 5.51 -23.49 16.58
CA LEU A 86 4.91 -23.28 15.26
C LEU A 86 5.91 -23.55 14.12
N ASN A 87 7.01 -24.28 14.40
CA ASN A 87 8.04 -24.73 13.46
C ASN A 87 8.80 -23.59 12.76
N GLY A 88 8.96 -22.44 13.40
CA GLY A 88 9.65 -21.28 12.84
C GLY A 88 8.89 -20.61 11.68
N ALA A 89 7.58 -20.86 11.57
CA ALA A 89 6.74 -20.27 10.52
C ALA A 89 6.24 -18.85 10.82
N PRO A 90 6.07 -18.41 12.10
CA PRO A 90 5.64 -17.07 12.41
C PRO A 90 6.65 -15.98 12.01
N VAL A 91 6.11 -14.81 11.60
CA VAL A 91 6.90 -13.57 11.64
C VAL A 91 6.85 -13.01 13.05
N GLN A 92 8.03 -12.69 13.63
CA GLN A 92 8.10 -12.12 14.97
C GLN A 92 8.27 -10.61 14.88
N HIS A 93 7.51 -9.88 15.71
CA HIS A 93 7.49 -8.43 15.77
C HIS A 93 7.75 -7.95 17.20
N ARG A 94 8.60 -6.93 17.34
CA ARG A 94 8.81 -6.23 18.59
C ARG A 94 7.96 -4.95 18.57
N GLU A 95 7.05 -4.84 19.52
CA GLU A 95 6.18 -3.68 19.69
C GLU A 95 6.55 -2.92 20.96
N VAL A 96 6.54 -1.60 20.90
CA VAL A 96 6.79 -0.74 22.06
C VAL A 96 5.61 0.19 22.20
N GLN A 97 5.15 0.38 23.44
CA GLN A 97 4.05 1.29 23.75
C GLN A 97 4.23 2.66 23.07
N ASP A 98 3.17 3.19 22.49
CA ASP A 98 3.09 4.44 21.71
C ASP A 98 3.78 4.40 20.33
N HIS A 99 4.56 3.36 20.02
CA HIS A 99 5.30 3.18 18.77
C HIS A 99 5.00 1.83 18.11
N GLU A 100 3.81 1.31 18.34
CA GLU A 100 3.36 0.04 17.76
C GLU A 100 3.25 0.11 16.24
N SER A 101 3.50 -1.05 15.61
CA SER A 101 3.29 -1.19 14.18
C SER A 101 1.81 -1.02 13.79
N GLN A 102 1.56 -0.58 12.57
CA GLN A 102 0.20 -0.48 12.06
C GLN A 102 -0.48 -1.87 11.98
N LEU A 103 0.30 -2.92 11.75
CA LEU A 103 -0.16 -4.30 11.79
C LEU A 103 -0.73 -4.66 13.17
N PHE A 104 0.02 -4.39 14.24
CA PHE A 104 -0.42 -4.63 15.62
C PHE A 104 -1.70 -3.85 15.96
N LEU A 105 -1.70 -2.55 15.69
CA LEU A 105 -2.84 -1.68 15.98
C LEU A 105 -4.08 -2.10 15.18
N GLY A 106 -3.92 -2.64 13.98
CA GLY A 106 -5.00 -3.12 13.12
C GLY A 106 -5.80 -4.29 13.70
N TYR A 107 -5.23 -5.06 14.64
CA TYR A 107 -5.96 -6.16 15.32
C TYR A 107 -7.06 -5.66 16.27
N PHE A 108 -6.97 -4.41 16.70
CA PHE A 108 -7.87 -3.83 17.71
C PHE A 108 -8.79 -2.79 17.08
N LYS A 109 -9.90 -3.23 16.47
CA LYS A 109 -10.86 -2.36 15.75
C LYS A 109 -11.41 -1.20 16.60
N ASN A 110 -11.53 -1.40 17.92
CA ASN A 110 -11.99 -0.39 18.87
C ASN A 110 -10.85 0.49 19.42
N GLY A 111 -9.62 0.28 18.94
CA GLY A 111 -8.42 0.95 19.42
C GLY A 111 -7.71 0.22 20.56
N VAL A 112 -6.53 0.72 20.90
CA VAL A 112 -5.70 0.21 22.01
C VAL A 112 -5.80 1.20 23.18
N ARG A 113 -6.00 0.66 24.39
CA ARG A 113 -6.10 1.45 25.61
C ARG A 113 -4.92 1.16 26.53
N TYR A 114 -4.21 2.19 26.94
CA TYR A 114 -3.11 2.10 27.90
C TYR A 114 -3.56 2.54 29.29
N GLU A 115 -3.42 1.65 30.25
CA GLU A 115 -3.68 1.88 31.66
C GLU A 115 -2.35 2.02 32.41
N GLN A 116 -2.31 2.86 33.41
CA GLN A 116 -1.14 2.98 34.27
C GLN A 116 -1.03 1.80 35.23
N GLY A 117 0.21 1.39 35.54
CA GLY A 117 0.48 0.29 36.46
C GLY A 117 0.79 -1.01 35.72
N GLY A 118 0.59 -2.12 36.41
CA GLY A 118 0.90 -3.47 35.94
C GLY A 118 0.92 -4.50 37.05
N VAL A 119 1.14 -5.77 36.72
CA VAL A 119 1.43 -6.82 37.71
C VAL A 119 2.86 -6.62 38.18
N GLY A 120 3.01 -5.88 39.27
CA GLY A 120 4.35 -5.61 39.82
C GLY A 120 5.11 -6.88 40.14
N THR A 121 6.37 -6.96 39.69
CA THR A 121 7.35 -7.94 40.19
C THR A 121 7.51 -7.73 41.70
N GLY A 122 6.67 -8.37 42.49
CA GLY A 122 6.82 -8.58 43.91
C GLY A 122 6.86 -7.39 44.87
N PHE A 123 6.90 -6.12 44.39
CA PHE A 123 7.16 -4.96 45.27
C PHE A 123 6.22 -3.78 45.20
N LYS A 124 5.28 -3.73 44.27
CA LYS A 124 4.20 -2.72 44.24
C LYS A 124 2.91 -3.32 43.71
N HIS A 125 2.02 -3.70 44.63
CA HIS A 125 0.58 -3.84 44.28
C HIS A 125 0.04 -2.44 43.98
N VAL A 126 -0.13 -2.11 42.69
CA VAL A 126 -1.01 -1.03 42.28
C VAL A 126 -2.37 -1.68 42.17
N GLU A 127 -3.33 -1.32 43.03
CA GLU A 127 -4.75 -1.67 42.83
C GLU A 127 -5.23 -0.94 41.58
N VAL A 128 -5.24 -1.68 40.49
CA VAL A 128 -5.77 -1.20 39.21
C VAL A 128 -7.28 -1.14 39.33
N ASN A 129 -7.90 0.03 39.05
CA ASN A 129 -9.33 0.26 39.13
C ASN A 129 -9.93 0.19 40.55
N ALA A 130 -9.33 0.89 41.51
CA ALA A 130 -9.97 1.07 42.81
C ALA A 130 -11.38 1.70 42.64
N PRO A 131 -12.44 1.15 43.23
CA PRO A 131 -13.79 1.67 43.06
C PRO A 131 -13.86 3.14 43.45
N GLY A 132 -14.33 4.00 42.50
CA GLY A 132 -14.50 5.44 42.73
C GLY A 132 -13.35 6.35 42.30
N GLN A 133 -12.30 5.83 41.70
CA GLN A 133 -11.24 6.65 41.10
C GLN A 133 -11.67 7.19 39.74
N LYS A 134 -11.70 8.53 39.60
CA LYS A 134 -11.95 9.17 38.28
C LYS A 134 -10.71 9.05 37.40
N ARG A 135 -10.93 8.79 36.12
CA ARG A 135 -9.86 8.68 35.10
C ARG A 135 -10.21 9.52 33.87
N LEU A 136 -9.22 10.23 33.34
CA LEU A 136 -9.36 10.97 32.10
C LEU A 136 -8.52 10.27 31.03
N PHE A 137 -9.11 9.98 29.88
CA PHE A 137 -8.44 9.37 28.74
C PHE A 137 -8.48 10.33 27.55
N GLN A 138 -7.36 10.51 26.89
CA GLN A 138 -7.26 11.14 25.59
C GLN A 138 -7.48 10.07 24.51
N VAL A 139 -8.34 10.37 23.55
CA VAL A 139 -8.60 9.53 22.38
C VAL A 139 -7.97 10.20 21.18
N LYS A 140 -6.92 9.61 20.64
CA LYS A 140 -6.15 10.16 19.53
C LYS A 140 -5.98 9.13 18.42
N GLY A 141 -6.07 9.59 17.18
CA GLY A 141 -5.89 8.79 15.99
C GLY A 141 -7.17 8.65 15.17
N LYS A 142 -7.01 8.55 13.85
CA LYS A 142 -8.15 8.50 12.93
C LYS A 142 -8.66 7.07 12.76
N ARG A 143 -7.79 6.13 12.43
CA ARG A 143 -8.11 4.72 12.20
C ARG A 143 -7.74 3.85 13.40
N ASN A 144 -6.47 3.81 13.70
CA ASN A 144 -5.92 3.06 14.82
C ASN A 144 -5.88 3.97 16.04
N VAL A 145 -6.96 3.94 16.79
CA VAL A 145 -7.15 4.85 17.92
C VAL A 145 -6.39 4.34 19.13
N ARG A 146 -5.62 5.25 19.74
CA ARG A 146 -5.00 5.07 21.05
C ARG A 146 -5.80 5.82 22.10
N VAL A 147 -6.19 5.11 23.12
CA VAL A 147 -6.89 5.66 24.28
C VAL A 147 -5.92 5.67 25.45
N ARG A 148 -5.33 6.83 25.73
CA ARG A 148 -4.27 7.00 26.73
C ARG A 148 -4.82 7.65 27.98
N GLN A 149 -4.56 7.08 29.16
CA GLN A 149 -4.87 7.75 30.41
C GLN A 149 -3.94 8.95 30.59
N VAL A 150 -4.53 10.11 30.87
CA VAL A 150 -3.83 11.38 31.09
C VAL A 150 -4.18 11.95 32.48
N ASN A 151 -3.44 12.97 32.92
CA ASN A 151 -3.74 13.63 34.18
C ASN A 151 -5.15 14.20 34.19
N LEU A 152 -5.85 14.08 35.32
CA LEU A 152 -7.21 14.55 35.52
C LEU A 152 -7.22 16.09 35.64
N SER A 153 -7.04 16.78 34.51
CA SER A 153 -6.94 18.24 34.45
C SER A 153 -7.34 18.78 33.07
N VAL A 154 -7.95 19.95 33.03
CA VAL A 154 -8.25 20.68 31.78
C VAL A 154 -6.98 20.95 30.96
N SER A 155 -5.81 21.10 31.59
CA SER A 155 -4.53 21.32 30.92
C SER A 155 -4.06 20.10 30.13
N SER A 156 -4.61 18.90 30.38
CA SER A 156 -4.36 17.70 29.63
C SER A 156 -5.29 17.54 28.42
N MET A 157 -6.27 18.44 28.27
CA MET A 157 -7.24 18.43 27.17
C MET A 157 -6.79 19.39 26.06
N ASN A 158 -7.37 19.23 24.87
CA ASN A 158 -7.24 20.19 23.77
C ASN A 158 -8.47 20.16 22.87
N LYS A 159 -8.60 21.14 21.97
CA LYS A 159 -9.76 21.28 21.07
C LYS A 159 -9.72 20.38 19.83
N GLY A 160 -8.58 19.76 19.54
CA GLY A 160 -8.38 18.88 18.38
C GLY A 160 -8.81 17.44 18.62
N ASP A 161 -8.68 16.95 19.86
CA ASP A 161 -8.92 15.55 20.24
C ASP A 161 -10.25 15.35 20.96
N CYS A 162 -10.66 14.10 21.13
CA CYS A 162 -11.74 13.69 22.01
C CYS A 162 -11.19 13.17 23.33
N PHE A 163 -11.96 13.34 24.42
CA PHE A 163 -11.59 12.88 25.77
C PHE A 163 -12.70 12.08 26.40
N ILE A 164 -12.34 11.06 27.19
CA ILE A 164 -13.30 10.25 27.95
C ILE A 164 -12.99 10.43 29.44
N LEU A 165 -13.94 10.99 30.19
CA LEU A 165 -13.88 11.08 31.63
C LEU A 165 -14.71 9.95 32.23
N ASP A 166 -14.05 8.94 32.77
CA ASP A 166 -14.68 7.88 33.54
C ASP A 166 -14.81 8.32 35.00
N ALA A 167 -16.03 8.51 35.45
CA ALA A 167 -16.37 8.90 36.81
C ALA A 167 -17.14 7.78 37.57
N GLY A 168 -16.99 6.52 37.12
CA GLY A 168 -17.62 5.35 37.71
C GLY A 168 -19.01 5.09 37.13
N ASN A 169 -20.05 5.65 37.70
CA ASN A 169 -21.41 5.43 37.18
C ASN A 169 -21.73 6.25 35.93
N ASP A 170 -20.99 7.29 35.68
CA ASP A 170 -21.13 8.16 34.51
C ASP A 170 -19.80 8.25 33.76
N ILE A 171 -19.87 8.10 32.45
CA ILE A 171 -18.76 8.21 31.51
C ILE A 171 -19.08 9.34 30.55
N TYR A 172 -18.24 10.38 30.53
CA TYR A 172 -18.43 11.54 29.68
C TYR A 172 -17.49 11.47 28.49
N VAL A 173 -18.03 11.63 27.28
CA VAL A 173 -17.26 11.79 26.05
C VAL A 173 -17.24 13.27 25.70
N TYR A 174 -16.13 13.95 25.96
CA TYR A 174 -15.90 15.31 25.53
C TYR A 174 -15.40 15.34 24.11
N VAL A 175 -16.15 16.02 23.23
CA VAL A 175 -15.84 16.12 21.81
C VAL A 175 -15.18 17.47 21.54
N GLY A 176 -13.89 17.48 21.23
CA GLY A 176 -13.18 18.70 20.88
C GLY A 176 -13.79 19.38 19.65
N ALA A 177 -13.89 20.71 19.66
CA ALA A 177 -14.56 21.48 18.60
C ALA A 177 -13.93 21.30 17.19
N LYS A 178 -12.66 20.91 17.14
CA LYS A 178 -11.92 20.67 15.89
C LYS A 178 -11.73 19.19 15.57
N SER A 179 -12.26 18.27 16.40
CA SER A 179 -12.12 16.83 16.20
C SER A 179 -12.88 16.36 14.95
N LYS A 180 -12.31 15.40 14.22
CA LYS A 180 -12.92 14.83 13.02
C LYS A 180 -14.06 13.87 13.34
N ARG A 181 -14.96 13.64 12.37
CA ARG A 181 -16.10 12.73 12.52
C ARG A 181 -15.68 11.33 12.99
N VAL A 182 -14.62 10.79 12.41
CA VAL A 182 -14.11 9.43 12.73
C VAL A 182 -13.63 9.38 14.19
N GLU A 183 -12.92 10.39 14.69
CA GLU A 183 -12.46 10.47 16.09
C GLU A 183 -13.64 10.53 17.06
N LYS A 184 -14.69 11.30 16.73
CA LYS A 184 -15.92 11.37 17.53
C LYS A 184 -16.57 9.99 17.68
N LEU A 185 -16.72 9.25 16.57
CA LEU A 185 -17.31 7.91 16.57
C LEU A 185 -16.45 6.90 17.33
N LYS A 186 -15.13 6.97 17.15
CA LYS A 186 -14.19 6.10 17.88
C LYS A 186 -14.15 6.40 19.38
N ALA A 187 -14.25 7.67 19.77
CA ALA A 187 -14.34 8.03 21.18
C ALA A 187 -15.60 7.47 21.85
N ILE A 188 -16.76 7.52 21.17
CA ILE A 188 -17.99 6.92 21.66
C ILE A 188 -17.84 5.39 21.77
N SER A 189 -17.25 4.74 20.76
CA SER A 189 -16.98 3.31 20.79
C SER A 189 -16.06 2.92 21.97
N ALA A 190 -14.99 3.69 22.21
CA ALA A 190 -14.09 3.47 23.32
C ALA A 190 -14.77 3.69 24.69
N ALA A 191 -15.65 4.68 24.80
CA ALA A 191 -16.44 4.90 26.03
C ALA A 191 -17.40 3.73 26.30
N ASN A 192 -18.07 3.21 25.27
CA ASN A 192 -18.90 2.03 25.41
C ASN A 192 -18.07 0.79 25.82
N GLN A 193 -16.85 0.64 25.28
CA GLN A 193 -15.95 -0.42 25.69
C GLN A 193 -15.53 -0.30 27.16
N ILE A 194 -15.25 0.90 27.66
CA ILE A 194 -14.97 1.17 29.09
C ILE A 194 -16.19 0.79 29.93
N ARG A 195 -17.39 1.23 29.54
CA ARG A 195 -18.64 0.87 30.21
C ARG A 195 -18.79 -0.66 30.35
N ASP A 196 -18.56 -1.38 29.26
CA ASP A 196 -18.79 -2.83 29.20
C ASP A 196 -17.69 -3.62 29.93
N GLN A 197 -16.43 -3.23 29.78
CA GLN A 197 -15.27 -3.94 30.36
C GLN A 197 -15.04 -3.60 31.84
N ASP A 198 -15.14 -2.31 32.21
CA ASP A 198 -14.76 -1.84 33.53
C ASP A 198 -15.97 -1.69 34.47
N HIS A 199 -17.17 -1.43 33.94
CA HIS A 199 -18.39 -1.19 34.69
C HIS A 199 -19.50 -2.21 34.45
N ASN A 200 -19.20 -3.34 33.77
CA ASN A 200 -20.16 -4.42 33.51
C ASN A 200 -21.47 -3.93 32.82
N GLY A 201 -21.37 -2.96 31.95
CA GLY A 201 -22.47 -2.40 31.19
C GLY A 201 -23.39 -1.42 31.98
N ARG A 202 -23.07 -1.07 33.23
CA ARG A 202 -23.96 -0.30 34.12
C ARG A 202 -23.73 1.20 34.11
N ALA A 203 -22.60 1.68 33.60
CA ALA A 203 -22.32 3.11 33.52
C ALA A 203 -23.12 3.78 32.40
N ARG A 204 -23.50 5.04 32.62
CA ARG A 204 -24.17 5.88 31.61
C ARG A 204 -23.13 6.60 30.78
N VAL A 205 -23.26 6.57 29.44
CA VAL A 205 -22.37 7.32 28.53
C VAL A 205 -23.06 8.62 28.13
N GLN A 206 -22.43 9.76 28.42
CA GLN A 206 -22.91 11.09 28.09
C GLN A 206 -21.97 11.78 27.12
N ILE A 207 -22.50 12.41 26.06
CA ILE A 207 -21.72 13.08 25.04
C ILE A 207 -21.80 14.59 25.26
N ILE A 208 -20.63 15.22 25.43
CA ILE A 208 -20.46 16.65 25.61
C ILE A 208 -19.81 17.23 24.36
N ASP A 209 -20.62 17.79 23.49
CA ASP A 209 -20.19 18.39 22.22
C ASP A 209 -20.52 19.87 22.12
N GLU A 210 -20.27 20.49 20.98
CA GLU A 210 -20.56 21.91 20.72
C GLU A 210 -22.06 22.24 20.82
N PHE A 211 -22.93 21.26 20.58
CA PHE A 211 -24.40 21.41 20.65
C PHE A 211 -24.98 21.11 22.04
N GLY A 212 -24.16 20.65 22.98
CA GLY A 212 -24.54 20.41 24.36
C GLY A 212 -24.88 21.73 25.07
N THR A 213 -25.79 21.66 26.11
CA THR A 213 -26.14 22.84 26.89
C THR A 213 -24.94 23.35 27.71
N ASP A 214 -24.95 24.65 28.04
CA ASP A 214 -23.88 25.21 28.88
C ASP A 214 -23.84 24.52 30.26
N MET A 215 -24.99 24.09 30.77
CA MET A 215 -25.11 23.35 32.02
C MET A 215 -24.43 21.96 31.94
N ASP A 216 -24.55 21.24 30.81
CA ASP A 216 -23.87 19.97 30.64
C ASP A 216 -22.35 20.13 30.58
N LYS A 217 -21.89 21.20 29.93
CA LYS A 217 -20.46 21.56 29.86
C LYS A 217 -19.93 21.95 31.25
N GLU A 218 -20.63 22.80 31.97
CA GLU A 218 -20.27 23.19 33.35
C GLU A 218 -20.20 21.96 34.25
N HIS A 219 -21.19 21.07 34.18
CA HIS A 219 -21.21 19.84 34.96
C HIS A 219 -20.04 18.91 34.63
N PHE A 220 -19.64 18.78 33.35
CA PHE A 220 -18.47 18.01 32.96
C PHE A 220 -17.20 18.53 33.65
N PHE A 221 -16.95 19.85 33.64
CA PHE A 221 -15.76 20.43 34.29
C PHE A 221 -15.82 20.39 35.81
N GLU A 222 -17.01 20.44 36.40
CA GLU A 222 -17.21 20.20 37.83
C GLU A 222 -16.83 18.75 38.19
N VAL A 223 -17.25 17.77 37.39
CA VAL A 223 -16.89 16.36 37.59
C VAL A 223 -15.39 16.14 37.32
N LEU A 224 -14.82 16.79 36.31
CA LEU A 224 -13.37 16.77 36.05
C LEU A 224 -12.58 17.35 37.23
N GLY A 225 -13.15 18.33 37.92
CA GLY A 225 -12.54 18.98 39.08
C GLY A 225 -11.56 20.09 38.72
N SER A 226 -11.52 20.54 37.47
CA SER A 226 -10.63 21.62 37.04
C SER A 226 -11.13 22.30 35.78
N GLY A 227 -10.93 23.64 35.71
CA GLY A 227 -11.11 24.46 34.52
C GLY A 227 -12.56 24.69 34.08
N ALA A 228 -12.70 25.21 32.87
CA ALA A 228 -13.95 25.48 32.18
C ALA A 228 -13.76 25.32 30.67
N ALA A 229 -14.83 25.31 29.89
CA ALA A 229 -14.82 25.06 28.45
C ALA A 229 -13.92 26.04 27.65
N ASP A 230 -13.86 27.31 28.07
CA ASP A 230 -13.05 28.37 27.49
C ASP A 230 -11.54 28.21 27.79
N GLN A 231 -11.19 27.39 28.80
CA GLN A 231 -9.82 27.13 29.22
C GLN A 231 -9.23 25.89 28.57
N VAL A 232 -9.98 25.16 27.76
CA VAL A 232 -9.44 24.03 27.00
C VAL A 232 -8.41 24.55 25.97
N PRO A 233 -7.15 24.10 26.03
CA PRO A 233 -6.10 24.56 25.14
C PRO A 233 -6.41 24.30 23.66
N GLU A 234 -5.83 25.11 22.79
CA GLU A 234 -5.75 24.75 21.36
C GLU A 234 -4.92 23.49 21.17
N GLU A 235 -5.13 22.79 20.07
CA GLU A 235 -4.34 21.62 19.72
C GLU A 235 -2.85 22.00 19.67
N SER A 236 -2.02 21.27 20.43
CA SER A 236 -0.59 21.46 20.37
C SER A 236 -0.07 20.80 19.10
N THR A 237 0.60 21.56 18.25
CA THR A 237 1.27 21.07 17.04
C THR A 237 2.59 20.33 17.32
N SER A 238 2.83 19.91 18.56
CA SER A 238 3.99 19.08 18.90
C SER A 238 3.78 17.66 18.39
N GLU A 239 3.93 17.47 17.08
CA GLU A 239 4.15 16.18 16.48
C GLU A 239 5.62 15.79 16.76
N ASP A 240 5.91 15.32 17.96
CA ASP A 240 7.22 14.74 18.32
C ASP A 240 7.56 13.49 17.51
N ASP A 241 6.60 12.94 16.77
CA ASP A 241 6.78 11.78 15.89
C ASP A 241 7.47 12.13 14.55
N GLU A 242 7.53 13.40 14.15
CA GLU A 242 8.14 13.79 12.87
C GLU A 242 9.68 13.74 12.89
N ALA A 243 10.32 13.74 14.04
CA ALA A 243 11.77 13.84 14.14
C ALA A 243 12.53 12.60 13.63
N PHE A 244 11.83 11.48 13.39
CA PHE A 244 12.48 10.22 12.98
C PHE A 244 12.10 9.72 11.58
N GLU A 245 11.25 10.40 10.84
CA GLU A 245 11.15 10.15 9.41
C GLU A 245 12.44 10.65 8.73
N ARG A 246 13.40 9.73 8.60
CA ARG A 246 14.64 10.03 7.89
C ARG A 246 14.34 10.43 6.46
N ALA A 247 14.92 11.56 6.08
CA ALA A 247 14.99 12.06 4.71
C ALA A 247 15.72 11.10 3.73
N ASP A 248 16.22 9.96 4.20
CA ASP A 248 17.07 9.03 3.46
C ASP A 248 16.41 7.65 3.25
N ALA A 249 15.31 7.60 2.50
CA ALA A 249 14.86 6.36 1.86
C ALA A 249 15.93 5.77 0.89
N ALA A 250 17.03 6.48 0.68
CA ALA A 250 18.12 6.09 -0.23
C ALA A 250 19.08 5.03 0.36
N SER A 251 18.98 4.64 1.63
CA SER A 251 20.00 3.80 2.28
C SER A 251 19.53 2.42 2.70
N VAL A 252 18.63 1.78 1.94
CA VAL A 252 18.34 0.36 2.16
C VAL A 252 19.62 -0.44 1.99
N THR A 253 20.09 -1.06 3.07
CA THR A 253 21.38 -1.77 3.10
C THR A 253 21.19 -3.18 3.66
N LEU A 254 21.73 -4.15 2.96
CA LEU A 254 21.75 -5.54 3.40
C LEU A 254 23.11 -5.82 4.06
N TYR A 255 23.06 -6.35 5.29
CA TYR A 255 24.23 -6.76 6.07
C TYR A 255 24.19 -8.27 6.30
N LYS A 256 25.35 -8.92 6.22
CA LYS A 256 25.56 -10.29 6.68
C LYS A 256 25.98 -10.26 8.13
N VAL A 257 25.37 -11.10 8.94
CA VAL A 257 25.69 -11.24 10.36
C VAL A 257 26.41 -12.55 10.58
N SER A 258 27.62 -12.49 11.14
CA SER A 258 28.42 -13.67 11.47
C SER A 258 29.00 -13.56 12.86
N ASP A 259 29.06 -14.66 13.58
CA ASP A 259 29.74 -14.79 14.89
C ASP A 259 30.94 -15.73 14.84
N ALA A 260 31.38 -16.13 13.64
CA ALA A 260 32.49 -17.06 13.44
C ALA A 260 33.79 -16.66 14.14
N SER A 261 33.99 -15.37 14.50
CA SER A 261 35.14 -14.86 15.24
C SER A 261 34.93 -14.80 16.76
N GLY A 262 33.75 -15.24 17.27
CA GLY A 262 33.35 -15.10 18.68
C GLY A 262 32.88 -13.69 19.08
N LYS A 263 32.86 -12.75 18.13
CA LYS A 263 32.24 -11.41 18.24
C LYS A 263 31.33 -11.21 17.09
N LEU A 264 30.24 -10.45 17.32
CA LEU A 264 29.32 -10.06 16.28
C LEU A 264 30.08 -9.25 15.20
N GLN A 265 30.17 -9.80 14.00
CA GLN A 265 30.64 -9.09 12.81
C GLN A 265 29.43 -8.80 11.91
N VAL A 266 29.33 -7.57 11.45
CA VAL A 266 28.26 -7.12 10.57
C VAL A 266 28.92 -6.53 9.33
N ASP A 267 28.91 -7.30 8.25
CA ASP A 267 29.54 -6.92 7.00
C ASP A 267 28.49 -6.43 6.00
N THR A 268 28.73 -5.30 5.35
CA THR A 268 27.84 -4.80 4.29
C THR A 268 27.94 -5.71 3.08
N VAL A 269 26.79 -6.28 2.67
CA VAL A 269 26.69 -7.14 1.47
C VAL A 269 26.41 -6.29 0.24
N ALA A 270 25.37 -5.46 0.30
CA ALA A 270 24.94 -4.63 -0.82
C ALA A 270 24.05 -3.45 -0.36
N GLN A 271 23.98 -2.46 -1.21
CA GLN A 271 22.93 -1.44 -1.21
C GLN A 271 22.04 -1.67 -2.43
N LYS A 272 20.84 -1.01 -2.48
CA LYS A 272 19.95 -1.13 -3.65
C LYS A 272 20.75 -1.03 -4.98
N PRO A 273 20.42 -1.85 -5.97
CA PRO A 273 19.38 -2.89 -6.05
C PRO A 273 19.76 -4.19 -5.34
N LEU A 274 18.82 -4.75 -4.55
CA LEU A 274 19.02 -6.03 -3.86
C LEU A 274 18.47 -7.19 -4.67
N ARG A 275 19.12 -8.36 -4.59
CA ARG A 275 18.69 -9.59 -5.26
C ARG A 275 18.56 -10.72 -4.25
N GLN A 276 17.53 -11.56 -4.39
CA GLN A 276 17.32 -12.72 -3.53
C GLN A 276 18.56 -13.64 -3.41
N ALA A 277 19.33 -13.78 -4.51
CA ALA A 277 20.56 -14.59 -4.52
C ALA A 277 21.67 -14.07 -3.58
N MET A 278 21.53 -12.88 -3.00
CA MET A 278 22.45 -12.34 -1.99
C MET A 278 22.22 -12.94 -0.61
N LEU A 279 21.07 -13.59 -0.39
CA LEU A 279 20.73 -14.29 0.86
C LEU A 279 21.23 -15.74 0.80
N ASP A 280 22.14 -16.11 1.68
CA ASP A 280 22.65 -17.49 1.80
C ASP A 280 21.88 -18.20 2.95
N THR A 281 21.30 -19.36 2.63
CA THR A 281 20.53 -20.20 3.56
C THR A 281 21.29 -20.58 4.85
N ARG A 282 22.63 -20.52 4.83
CA ARG A 282 23.50 -20.88 5.96
C ARG A 282 23.78 -19.76 6.92
N ASP A 283 23.33 -18.55 6.61
CA ASP A 283 23.67 -17.32 7.34
C ASP A 283 22.42 -16.57 7.84
N CYS A 284 22.66 -15.55 8.66
CA CYS A 284 21.67 -14.56 9.03
C CYS A 284 22.00 -13.21 8.39
N PHE A 285 20.97 -12.46 8.02
CA PHE A 285 21.11 -11.14 7.40
C PHE A 285 20.27 -10.11 8.14
N ILE A 286 20.76 -8.88 8.18
CA ILE A 286 19.99 -7.70 8.61
C ILE A 286 19.74 -6.81 7.39
N LEU A 287 18.49 -6.58 7.08
CA LEU A 287 18.06 -5.60 6.12
C LEU A 287 17.69 -4.33 6.88
N ASP A 288 18.51 -3.30 6.75
CA ASP A 288 18.27 -1.97 7.30
C ASP A 288 17.50 -1.14 6.28
N THR A 289 16.29 -0.74 6.62
CA THR A 289 15.40 0.03 5.74
C THR A 289 15.41 1.54 6.06
N GLY A 290 16.21 1.94 7.06
CA GLY A 290 16.24 3.31 7.55
C GLY A 290 15.14 3.64 8.57
N SER A 291 13.95 3.06 8.46
CA SER A 291 12.82 3.23 9.40
C SER A 291 12.62 2.05 10.35
N GLY A 292 13.14 0.89 9.98
CA GLY A 292 13.09 -0.34 10.75
C GLY A 292 14.11 -1.33 10.23
N ILE A 293 14.19 -2.49 10.84
CA ILE A 293 15.07 -3.56 10.40
C ILE A 293 14.35 -4.89 10.28
N TYR A 294 14.75 -5.68 9.28
CA TYR A 294 14.37 -7.07 9.15
C TYR A 294 15.58 -7.95 9.44
N VAL A 295 15.39 -9.00 10.24
CA VAL A 295 16.37 -10.04 10.51
C VAL A 295 15.94 -11.29 9.77
N TRP A 296 16.57 -11.56 8.63
CA TRP A 296 16.32 -12.78 7.88
C TRP A 296 17.23 -13.90 8.37
N VAL A 297 16.64 -15.06 8.65
CA VAL A 297 17.32 -16.22 9.21
C VAL A 297 17.24 -17.38 8.22
N GLY A 298 18.37 -17.76 7.66
CA GLY A 298 18.45 -18.90 6.75
C GLY A 298 18.13 -20.24 7.43
N ARG A 299 17.50 -21.17 6.73
CA ARG A 299 17.15 -22.51 7.26
C ARG A 299 18.38 -23.29 7.70
N GLY A 300 19.49 -23.11 6.98
CA GLY A 300 20.78 -23.74 7.27
C GLY A 300 21.60 -23.05 8.36
N ALA A 301 21.17 -21.92 8.90
CA ALA A 301 21.84 -21.23 10.00
C ALA A 301 21.88 -22.09 11.26
N THR A 302 22.91 -21.93 12.09
CA THR A 302 23.09 -22.71 13.30
C THR A 302 21.98 -22.45 14.32
N PRO A 303 21.64 -23.41 15.23
CA PRO A 303 20.65 -23.19 16.28
C PRO A 303 20.95 -21.96 17.14
N LYS A 304 22.24 -21.68 17.38
CA LYS A 304 22.68 -20.52 18.16
C LYS A 304 22.40 -19.21 17.39
N GLU A 305 22.71 -19.14 16.10
CA GLU A 305 22.43 -17.97 15.27
C GLU A 305 20.92 -17.68 15.19
N LYS A 306 20.11 -18.74 15.09
CA LYS A 306 18.65 -18.63 15.10
C LYS A 306 18.10 -18.06 16.42
N SER A 307 18.60 -18.54 17.55
CA SER A 307 18.17 -18.08 18.89
C SER A 307 18.62 -16.65 19.19
N ASP A 308 19.84 -16.30 18.75
CA ASP A 308 20.46 -15.01 19.08
C ASP A 308 20.07 -13.88 18.09
N ALA A 309 19.35 -14.20 17.00
CA ALA A 309 19.06 -13.29 15.92
C ALA A 309 18.41 -11.96 16.38
N MET A 310 17.43 -12.04 17.28
CA MET A 310 16.78 -10.82 17.82
C MET A 310 17.69 -10.02 18.75
N ALA A 311 18.52 -10.69 19.57
CA ALA A 311 19.49 -9.99 20.41
C ALA A 311 20.54 -9.26 19.57
N LYS A 312 21.00 -9.88 18.49
CA LYS A 312 21.93 -9.28 17.51
C LYS A 312 21.30 -8.07 16.81
N ALA A 313 20.01 -8.14 16.49
CA ALA A 313 19.28 -7.03 15.93
C ALA A 313 19.22 -5.82 16.88
N GLN A 314 18.97 -6.05 18.16
CA GLN A 314 18.96 -4.99 19.17
C GLN A 314 20.36 -4.38 19.37
N GLU A 315 21.41 -5.20 19.33
CA GLU A 315 22.79 -4.73 19.38
C GLU A 315 23.13 -3.87 18.15
N PHE A 316 22.68 -4.28 16.96
CA PHE A 316 22.82 -3.50 15.73
C PHE A 316 22.17 -2.13 15.86
N LEU A 317 20.92 -2.05 16.37
CA LEU A 317 20.22 -0.79 16.60
C LEU A 317 21.00 0.13 17.53
N ARG A 318 21.54 -0.38 18.63
CA ARG A 318 22.34 0.39 19.57
C ARG A 318 23.62 0.91 18.91
N THR A 319 24.31 0.08 18.14
CA THR A 319 25.54 0.44 17.42
C THR A 319 25.30 1.54 16.39
N LYS A 320 24.16 1.48 15.68
CA LYS A 320 23.72 2.49 14.71
C LYS A 320 23.08 3.71 15.37
N LYS A 321 22.90 3.71 16.69
CA LYS A 321 22.23 4.78 17.46
C LYS A 321 20.78 5.01 17.00
N TYR A 322 20.08 3.95 16.66
CA TYR A 322 18.65 4.00 16.41
C TYR A 322 17.88 4.23 17.70
N PRO A 323 16.71 4.88 17.66
CA PRO A 323 15.82 4.95 18.82
C PRO A 323 15.48 3.57 19.38
N ALA A 324 15.30 3.49 20.71
CA ALA A 324 15.00 2.23 21.38
C ALA A 324 13.69 1.58 20.92
N TRP A 325 12.79 2.36 20.35
CA TRP A 325 11.49 1.94 19.82
C TRP A 325 11.50 1.54 18.34
N THR A 326 12.65 1.58 17.66
CA THR A 326 12.74 1.17 16.24
C THR A 326 12.23 -0.25 16.05
N GLN A 327 11.39 -0.43 15.02
CA GLN A 327 10.76 -1.71 14.72
C GLN A 327 11.78 -2.76 14.27
N VAL A 328 11.59 -3.97 14.76
CA VAL A 328 12.41 -5.14 14.41
C VAL A 328 11.50 -6.29 14.04
N HIS A 329 11.69 -6.82 12.83
CA HIS A 329 10.95 -7.96 12.31
C HIS A 329 11.91 -9.13 12.10
N ARG A 330 11.63 -10.29 12.67
CA ARG A 330 12.40 -11.52 12.44
C ARG A 330 11.63 -12.42 11.49
N ILE A 331 12.29 -12.84 10.43
CA ILE A 331 11.73 -13.65 9.35
C ILE A 331 12.63 -14.85 9.10
N VAL A 332 12.05 -16.05 8.94
CA VAL A 332 12.78 -17.26 8.60
C VAL A 332 12.65 -17.52 7.10
N GLU A 333 13.69 -18.05 6.47
CA GLU A 333 13.70 -18.45 5.07
C GLU A 333 12.48 -19.32 4.72
N GLY A 334 11.72 -18.91 3.67
CA GLY A 334 10.49 -19.55 3.23
C GLY A 334 9.22 -19.07 3.94
N ALA A 335 9.35 -18.14 4.91
CA ALA A 335 8.23 -17.46 5.56
C ALA A 335 8.30 -15.93 5.35
N GLU A 336 8.99 -15.50 4.29
CA GLU A 336 9.16 -14.08 4.00
C GLU A 336 7.82 -13.41 3.70
N SER A 337 7.58 -12.30 4.41
CA SER A 337 6.40 -11.46 4.21
C SER A 337 6.50 -10.63 2.92
N ALA A 338 5.36 -10.23 2.37
CA ALA A 338 5.33 -9.33 1.21
C ALA A 338 6.10 -8.01 1.47
N PRO A 339 5.99 -7.35 2.64
CA PRO A 339 6.78 -6.17 2.97
C PRO A 339 8.29 -6.39 2.93
N PHE A 340 8.77 -7.59 3.21
CA PHE A 340 10.20 -7.91 3.08
C PHE A 340 10.63 -8.14 1.63
N LYS A 341 9.84 -8.94 0.87
CA LYS A 341 10.17 -9.31 -0.51
C LYS A 341 10.29 -8.10 -1.45
N GLN A 342 9.50 -7.05 -1.20
CA GLN A 342 9.50 -5.82 -2.02
C GLN A 342 10.83 -5.04 -2.02
N TYR A 343 11.73 -5.30 -1.06
CA TYR A 343 13.07 -4.69 -1.05
C TYR A 343 14.02 -5.30 -2.08
N PHE A 344 13.63 -6.39 -2.72
CA PHE A 344 14.44 -7.13 -3.70
C PHE A 344 13.87 -6.94 -5.11
N ASP A 345 14.72 -6.70 -6.10
CA ASP A 345 14.31 -6.47 -7.50
C ASP A 345 13.53 -7.65 -8.09
N THR A 346 13.92 -8.87 -7.71
CA THR A 346 13.23 -10.10 -8.11
C THR A 346 13.17 -11.06 -6.94
N TRP A 347 12.03 -11.70 -6.76
CA TRP A 347 11.84 -12.74 -5.76
C TRP A 347 11.20 -13.98 -6.39
N ARG A 348 11.76 -15.15 -6.14
CA ARG A 348 11.19 -16.43 -6.58
C ARG A 348 10.72 -17.20 -5.35
N ASP A 349 9.43 -17.40 -5.24
CA ASP A 349 8.87 -18.31 -4.25
C ASP A 349 9.07 -19.74 -4.71
N THR A 350 9.87 -20.50 -4.01
CA THR A 350 10.21 -21.92 -4.32
C THR A 350 9.10 -22.90 -3.91
N GLY A 351 7.87 -22.47 -3.77
CA GLY A 351 6.72 -23.30 -3.38
C GLY A 351 5.39 -22.66 -3.76
N MET A 352 4.28 -23.40 -3.71
CA MET A 352 2.91 -23.11 -4.17
C MET A 352 2.32 -21.69 -3.91
N ALA A 353 3.09 -20.79 -3.33
CA ALA A 353 2.70 -19.42 -3.03
C ALA A 353 2.46 -18.54 -4.28
N HIS A 354 3.10 -18.86 -5.40
CA HIS A 354 2.99 -18.03 -6.63
C HIS A 354 1.58 -18.03 -7.22
N THR A 355 0.88 -19.16 -7.14
CA THR A 355 -0.52 -19.28 -7.56
C THR A 355 -1.47 -18.59 -6.56
N ARG A 356 -1.04 -18.37 -5.31
CA ARG A 356 -1.84 -17.73 -4.25
C ARG A 356 -2.02 -16.23 -4.43
N LEU A 357 -0.98 -15.50 -4.83
CA LEU A 357 -1.01 -14.04 -4.93
C LEU A 357 -1.92 -13.57 -6.07
N ILE A 358 -1.88 -14.25 -7.20
CA ILE A 358 -2.81 -13.98 -8.32
C ILE A 358 -4.26 -14.26 -7.90
N ARG A 359 -4.48 -15.30 -7.10
CA ARG A 359 -5.82 -15.68 -6.63
C ARG A 359 -6.35 -14.78 -5.51
N SER A 360 -5.52 -14.19 -4.64
CA SER A 360 -6.01 -13.25 -3.62
C SER A 360 -6.41 -11.90 -4.23
N ALA A 361 -5.64 -11.40 -5.19
CA ALA A 361 -6.03 -10.21 -5.97
C ALA A 361 -7.30 -10.44 -6.83
N LEU A 362 -7.66 -11.70 -7.08
CA LEU A 362 -8.82 -12.14 -7.86
C LEU A 362 -9.88 -12.81 -7.00
N SER A 363 -9.87 -12.69 -5.65
CA SER A 363 -10.87 -13.35 -4.79
C SER A 363 -12.26 -12.80 -5.10
N ILE A 364 -13.01 -13.63 -5.80
CA ILE A 364 -14.34 -13.39 -6.29
C ILE A 364 -15.31 -13.80 -5.21
N ASN A 365 -16.27 -12.95 -4.89
CA ASN A 365 -17.48 -13.34 -4.19
C ASN A 365 -18.24 -14.36 -5.06
N SER A 366 -18.72 -15.42 -4.43
CA SER A 366 -19.26 -16.65 -5.01
C SER A 366 -20.55 -16.52 -5.84
N ASP A 367 -21.01 -15.32 -6.17
CA ASP A 367 -22.28 -15.11 -6.89
C ASP A 367 -22.13 -14.67 -8.36
N ASP A 368 -20.94 -14.33 -8.82
CA ASP A 368 -20.71 -14.14 -10.26
C ASP A 368 -20.04 -15.39 -10.83
N SER A 369 -20.73 -16.10 -11.70
CA SER A 369 -20.27 -17.29 -12.42
C SER A 369 -19.15 -16.98 -13.41
N PHE A 370 -17.99 -16.52 -12.92
CA PHE A 370 -16.77 -16.40 -13.72
C PHE A 370 -15.97 -17.71 -13.61
N ASP A 371 -15.68 -18.28 -14.77
CA ASP A 371 -14.79 -19.41 -14.89
C ASP A 371 -13.37 -19.00 -14.47
N MET A 372 -12.84 -19.62 -13.41
CA MET A 372 -11.51 -19.33 -12.89
C MET A 372 -10.42 -19.66 -13.90
N ASP A 373 -10.64 -20.69 -14.73
CA ASP A 373 -9.71 -21.09 -15.77
C ASP A 373 -9.62 -20.01 -16.89
N GLU A 374 -10.72 -19.31 -17.16
CA GLU A 374 -10.75 -18.19 -18.10
C GLU A 374 -9.99 -16.97 -17.54
N ILE A 375 -10.09 -16.70 -16.24
CA ILE A 375 -9.34 -15.61 -15.57
C ILE A 375 -7.85 -15.92 -15.55
N ASP A 376 -7.46 -17.14 -15.19
CA ASP A 376 -6.05 -17.56 -15.18
C ASP A 376 -5.46 -17.50 -16.61
N ALA A 377 -6.23 -17.88 -17.64
CA ALA A 377 -5.83 -17.75 -19.03
C ALA A 377 -5.71 -16.27 -19.47
N GLN A 378 -6.58 -15.38 -18.99
CA GLN A 378 -6.48 -13.94 -19.27
C GLN A 378 -5.30 -13.29 -18.56
N VAL A 379 -4.98 -13.68 -17.33
CA VAL A 379 -3.78 -13.23 -16.59
C VAL A 379 -2.51 -13.69 -17.29
N GLU A 380 -2.44 -14.95 -17.72
CA GLU A 380 -1.30 -15.45 -18.51
C GLU A 380 -1.13 -14.70 -19.83
N LYS A 381 -2.24 -14.41 -20.51
CA LYS A 381 -2.20 -13.59 -21.73
C LYS A 381 -1.74 -12.16 -21.46
N LEU A 382 -2.18 -11.55 -20.34
CA LEU A 382 -1.73 -10.22 -19.90
C LEU A 382 -0.22 -10.16 -19.67
N LYS A 383 0.34 -11.17 -19.03
CA LYS A 383 1.78 -11.28 -18.81
C LYS A 383 2.54 -11.31 -20.15
N LYS A 384 2.08 -12.10 -21.12
CA LYS A 384 2.71 -12.21 -22.44
C LYS A 384 2.65 -10.93 -23.28
N SER A 385 1.61 -10.09 -23.09
CA SER A 385 1.44 -8.85 -23.86
C SER A 385 2.20 -7.65 -23.31
N GLY A 386 2.84 -7.77 -22.12
CA GLY A 386 3.41 -6.63 -21.41
C GLY A 386 2.36 -5.58 -21.00
N GLY A 387 1.07 -5.89 -21.14
CA GLY A 387 -0.04 -5.05 -20.71
C GLY A 387 -0.27 -5.13 -19.21
N ARG A 388 -0.78 -4.04 -18.64
CA ARG A 388 -0.96 -3.87 -17.20
C ARG A 388 -2.43 -3.99 -16.78
N ALA A 389 -2.65 -4.16 -15.48
CA ALA A 389 -3.87 -4.75 -14.91
C ALA A 389 -5.14 -3.89 -14.91
N ILE A 390 -5.14 -2.59 -15.23
CA ILE A 390 -6.41 -1.83 -15.44
C ILE A 390 -7.28 -2.45 -16.57
N GLY A 391 -6.90 -3.63 -17.01
CA GLY A 391 -7.54 -4.35 -18.09
C GLY A 391 -8.92 -4.92 -17.81
N PHE A 392 -9.34 -4.98 -16.56
CA PHE A 392 -10.68 -5.48 -16.20
C PHE A 392 -11.73 -4.38 -16.10
N MET A 393 -11.55 -3.28 -16.83
CA MET A 393 -12.61 -2.31 -17.02
C MET A 393 -13.82 -2.99 -17.70
N PRO A 394 -15.04 -2.59 -17.36
CA PRO A 394 -16.23 -3.15 -17.99
C PRO A 394 -16.17 -3.00 -19.50
N ASP A 395 -16.62 -4.01 -20.25
CA ASP A 395 -16.74 -3.88 -21.68
C ASP A 395 -17.63 -2.68 -21.98
N HIS A 396 -17.08 -1.77 -22.78
CA HIS A 396 -17.77 -0.56 -23.19
C HIS A 396 -18.53 -0.84 -24.48
N GLY A 397 -19.74 -0.28 -24.59
CA GLY A 397 -20.52 -0.37 -25.81
C GLY A 397 -19.78 0.25 -27.01
N GLN A 398 -20.26 -0.03 -28.20
CA GLN A 398 -19.65 0.39 -29.46
C GLN A 398 -19.61 1.93 -29.68
N ASN A 399 -20.19 2.71 -28.79
CA ASN A 399 -20.37 4.18 -28.93
C ASN A 399 -19.39 5.00 -28.07
N ALA A 400 -18.30 4.41 -27.57
CA ALA A 400 -17.30 5.16 -26.83
C ALA A 400 -16.57 6.15 -27.75
N ILE A 401 -16.59 7.45 -27.39
CA ILE A 401 -15.94 8.53 -28.11
C ILE A 401 -14.66 8.91 -27.38
N ALA A 402 -13.57 9.04 -28.11
CA ALA A 402 -12.29 9.50 -27.58
C ALA A 402 -11.89 10.82 -28.26
N GLU A 403 -11.59 11.82 -27.44
CA GLU A 403 -10.99 13.09 -27.87
C GLU A 403 -9.55 13.16 -27.36
N ILE A 404 -8.64 13.70 -28.17
CA ILE A 404 -7.21 13.79 -27.83
C ILE A 404 -6.70 15.21 -27.94
N THR A 405 -5.99 15.69 -26.93
CA THR A 405 -5.28 16.95 -26.94
C THR A 405 -3.79 16.71 -26.75
N GLN A 406 -2.99 17.15 -27.71
CA GLN A 406 -1.53 17.09 -27.66
C GLN A 406 -0.95 18.34 -27.00
N TYR A 407 0.06 18.14 -26.15
CA TYR A 407 0.86 19.16 -25.52
C TYR A 407 2.33 19.00 -25.96
N VAL A 408 2.92 20.06 -26.50
CA VAL A 408 4.30 20.07 -26.96
C VAL A 408 4.98 21.39 -26.62
N SER A 409 6.28 21.40 -26.47
CA SER A 409 7.04 22.65 -26.33
C SER A 409 7.12 23.39 -27.65
N LYS A 410 6.94 24.69 -27.63
CA LYS A 410 7.26 25.56 -28.76
C LYS A 410 8.80 25.54 -28.99
N PRO A 411 9.25 25.31 -30.21
CA PRO A 411 10.69 25.29 -30.52
C PRO A 411 11.39 26.52 -30.00
N GLY A 412 12.49 26.32 -29.21
CA GLY A 412 13.31 27.41 -28.66
C GLY A 412 12.68 28.19 -27.49
N SER A 413 11.60 27.69 -26.89
CA SER A 413 10.88 28.34 -25.80
C SER A 413 10.37 27.30 -24.79
N ASN A 414 10.09 27.73 -23.56
CA ASN A 414 9.40 26.91 -22.55
C ASN A 414 7.88 27.04 -22.65
N GLU A 415 7.36 27.74 -23.66
CA GLU A 415 5.93 27.86 -23.91
C GLU A 415 5.36 26.51 -24.35
N VAL A 416 4.27 26.08 -23.71
CA VAL A 416 3.60 24.83 -24.04
C VAL A 416 2.43 25.13 -24.99
N LEU A 417 2.48 24.53 -26.17
CA LEU A 417 1.41 24.58 -27.16
C LEU A 417 0.42 23.44 -26.90
N ARG A 418 -0.85 23.76 -27.10
CA ARG A 418 -1.97 22.83 -26.98
C ARG A 418 -2.67 22.68 -28.32
N ASN A 419 -2.72 21.45 -28.83
CA ASN A 419 -3.35 21.13 -30.11
C ASN A 419 -4.41 20.04 -29.90
N THR A 420 -5.68 20.33 -30.13
CA THR A 420 -6.72 19.30 -30.14
C THR A 420 -6.83 18.70 -31.52
N VAL A 421 -6.79 17.39 -31.62
CA VAL A 421 -6.74 16.64 -32.87
C VAL A 421 -7.83 15.58 -32.84
N ALA A 422 -8.38 15.26 -34.01
CA ALA A 422 -9.29 14.14 -34.10
C ALA A 422 -8.57 12.82 -33.72
N PHE A 423 -9.22 11.98 -32.94
CA PHE A 423 -8.62 10.75 -32.43
C PHE A 423 -8.06 9.86 -33.55
N GLU A 424 -8.76 9.78 -34.67
CA GLU A 424 -8.40 8.96 -35.83
C GLU A 424 -7.16 9.46 -36.58
N GLU A 425 -6.81 10.74 -36.42
CA GLU A 425 -5.69 11.41 -37.10
C GLU A 425 -4.42 11.49 -36.22
N GLN A 426 -4.50 11.06 -34.95
CA GLN A 426 -3.49 11.35 -33.93
C GLN A 426 -2.40 10.27 -33.80
N LEU A 427 -2.25 9.38 -34.70
CA LEU A 427 -1.13 8.43 -34.64
C LEU A 427 0.00 8.84 -35.58
N PRO A 428 1.26 8.66 -35.15
CA PRO A 428 1.76 8.11 -33.90
C PRO A 428 1.69 9.08 -32.70
N LEU A 429 1.63 8.56 -31.47
CA LEU A 429 1.93 9.35 -30.27
C LEU A 429 3.43 9.62 -30.19
N LEU A 430 3.82 10.88 -30.04
CA LEU A 430 5.23 11.27 -30.10
C LEU A 430 5.83 11.46 -28.71
N GLY A 431 6.95 10.81 -28.45
CA GLY A 431 7.60 10.75 -27.15
C GLY A 431 8.11 12.09 -26.59
N PHE A 432 8.21 13.15 -27.39
CA PHE A 432 8.53 14.50 -26.93
C PHE A 432 7.30 15.33 -26.50
N GLY A 433 6.07 14.78 -26.67
CA GLY A 433 4.82 15.38 -26.27
C GLY A 433 4.18 14.67 -25.08
N SER A 434 3.13 15.29 -24.54
CA SER A 434 2.16 14.65 -23.64
C SER A 434 0.78 14.76 -24.27
N TYR A 435 -0.10 13.82 -23.94
CA TYR A 435 -1.44 13.76 -24.54
C TYR A 435 -2.47 13.59 -23.45
N VAL A 436 -3.55 14.36 -23.53
CA VAL A 436 -4.75 14.18 -22.71
C VAL A 436 -5.84 13.60 -23.59
N LEU A 437 -6.34 12.44 -23.19
CA LEU A 437 -7.36 11.69 -23.92
C LEU A 437 -8.60 11.55 -23.03
N THR A 438 -9.73 12.05 -23.51
CA THR A 438 -11.03 11.91 -22.85
C THR A 438 -11.80 10.76 -23.48
N TYR A 439 -12.08 9.74 -22.72
CA TYR A 439 -12.79 8.55 -23.14
C TYR A 439 -14.13 8.45 -22.43
N ASN A 440 -15.22 8.75 -23.15
CA ASN A 440 -16.59 8.63 -22.65
C ASN A 440 -17.14 7.25 -23.05
N TYR A 441 -17.75 6.56 -22.11
CA TYR A 441 -18.27 5.21 -22.34
C TYR A 441 -19.66 5.03 -21.77
N GLU A 442 -20.37 4.06 -22.32
CA GLU A 442 -21.60 3.51 -21.76
C GLU A 442 -21.38 2.03 -21.51
N ALA A 443 -21.46 1.61 -20.26
CA ALA A 443 -21.28 0.22 -19.86
C ALA A 443 -22.48 -0.63 -20.30
N ASN A 444 -22.30 -1.95 -20.34
CA ASN A 444 -23.38 -2.88 -20.78
C ASN A 444 -24.65 -2.82 -19.92
N ASN A 445 -24.57 -2.33 -18.69
CA ASN A 445 -25.70 -2.07 -17.80
C ASN A 445 -26.38 -0.71 -18.04
N GLY A 446 -25.91 0.08 -19.00
CA GLY A 446 -26.43 1.41 -19.34
C GLY A 446 -25.81 2.56 -18.53
N ASP A 447 -24.90 2.29 -17.59
CA ASP A 447 -24.20 3.33 -16.83
C ASP A 447 -23.23 4.09 -17.73
N LYS A 448 -23.26 5.42 -17.63
CA LYS A 448 -22.34 6.30 -18.36
C LYS A 448 -21.20 6.72 -17.48
N GLY A 449 -19.98 6.71 -18.02
CA GLY A 449 -18.79 7.13 -17.32
C GLY A 449 -17.78 7.78 -18.25
N ALA A 450 -16.76 8.37 -17.66
CA ALA A 450 -15.63 8.95 -18.38
C ALA A 450 -14.30 8.57 -17.73
N ILE A 451 -13.27 8.44 -18.56
CA ILE A 451 -11.89 8.28 -18.15
C ILE A 451 -11.07 9.35 -18.85
N VAL A 452 -10.28 10.08 -18.08
CA VAL A 452 -9.29 11.03 -18.61
C VAL A 452 -7.92 10.39 -18.48
N TYR A 453 -7.28 10.11 -19.61
CA TYR A 453 -5.90 9.63 -19.63
C TYR A 453 -4.94 10.79 -19.85
N VAL A 454 -3.81 10.77 -19.12
CA VAL A 454 -2.65 11.61 -19.40
C VAL A 454 -1.50 10.70 -19.78
N TRP A 455 -1.22 10.61 -21.07
CA TRP A 455 -0.06 9.90 -21.58
C TRP A 455 1.13 10.85 -21.66
N GLN A 456 2.25 10.47 -21.06
CA GLN A 456 3.46 11.29 -20.99
C GLN A 456 4.60 10.62 -21.77
N GLY A 457 5.03 11.26 -22.83
CA GLY A 457 6.14 10.78 -23.64
C GLY A 457 7.45 10.74 -22.87
N ALA A 458 8.30 9.75 -23.17
CA ALA A 458 9.54 9.50 -22.46
C ALA A 458 10.56 10.69 -22.59
N LYS A 459 10.48 11.44 -23.70
CA LYS A 459 11.32 12.61 -23.98
C LYS A 459 10.62 13.95 -23.76
N ALA A 460 9.36 13.95 -23.28
CA ALA A 460 8.63 15.17 -22.95
C ALA A 460 9.28 15.88 -21.75
N ASN A 461 9.45 17.20 -21.84
CA ASN A 461 10.02 17.95 -20.74
C ASN A 461 9.02 18.13 -19.59
N ALA A 462 9.53 18.52 -18.41
CA ALA A 462 8.74 18.67 -17.20
C ALA A 462 7.54 19.62 -17.37
N ALA A 463 7.74 20.78 -18.02
CA ALA A 463 6.69 21.78 -18.23
C ALA A 463 5.53 21.23 -19.07
N VAL A 464 5.83 20.44 -20.10
CA VAL A 464 4.81 19.76 -20.94
C VAL A 464 4.06 18.71 -20.14
N LYS A 465 4.78 17.90 -19.34
CA LYS A 465 4.19 16.86 -18.48
C LYS A 465 3.28 17.45 -17.41
N GLU A 466 3.74 18.53 -16.74
CA GLU A 466 2.99 19.24 -15.70
C GLU A 466 1.74 19.90 -16.26
N ARG A 467 1.86 20.67 -17.35
CA ARG A 467 0.71 21.33 -17.96
C ARG A 467 -0.37 20.36 -18.45
N ALA A 468 0.03 19.27 -19.09
CA ALA A 468 -0.91 18.24 -19.51
C ALA A 468 -1.63 17.60 -18.32
N PHE A 469 -0.93 17.37 -17.22
CA PHE A 469 -1.51 16.81 -16.01
C PHE A 469 -2.47 17.79 -15.32
N GLU A 470 -2.12 19.08 -15.20
CA GLU A 470 -2.99 20.12 -14.63
C GLU A 470 -4.32 20.23 -15.40
N ASP A 471 -4.25 20.34 -16.74
CA ASP A 471 -5.43 20.43 -17.58
C ASP A 471 -6.29 19.15 -17.50
N ALA A 472 -5.67 17.98 -17.45
CA ALA A 472 -6.38 16.71 -17.29
C ALA A 472 -7.03 16.55 -15.91
N MET A 473 -6.38 17.04 -14.85
CA MET A 473 -6.95 17.05 -13.50
C MET A 473 -8.21 17.93 -13.46
N ALA A 474 -8.13 19.15 -14.02
CA ALA A 474 -9.28 20.03 -14.10
C ALA A 474 -10.45 19.40 -14.87
N LEU A 475 -10.14 18.76 -16.01
CA LEU A 475 -11.12 18.08 -16.85
C LEU A 475 -11.73 16.85 -16.14
N ALA A 476 -10.93 16.07 -15.43
CA ALA A 476 -11.41 14.91 -14.66
C ALA A 476 -12.37 15.32 -13.52
N VAL A 477 -12.10 16.46 -12.88
CA VAL A 477 -12.98 17.02 -11.84
C VAL A 477 -14.29 17.52 -12.49
N GLU A 478 -14.22 18.25 -13.61
CA GLU A 478 -15.38 18.77 -14.35
C GLU A 478 -16.31 17.63 -14.81
N LEU A 479 -15.73 16.57 -15.37
CA LEU A 479 -16.47 15.42 -15.89
C LEU A 479 -16.83 14.39 -14.80
N ASN A 480 -16.39 14.60 -13.56
CA ASN A 480 -16.47 13.61 -12.51
C ASN A 480 -15.90 12.24 -12.96
N ALA A 481 -14.76 12.28 -13.62
CA ALA A 481 -14.14 11.15 -14.30
C ALA A 481 -12.95 10.58 -13.52
N MET A 482 -12.67 9.30 -13.74
CA MET A 482 -11.41 8.69 -13.33
C MET A 482 -10.26 9.33 -14.13
N LEU A 483 -9.15 9.68 -13.45
CA LEU A 483 -7.94 10.19 -14.08
C LEU A 483 -6.86 9.12 -14.04
N VAL A 484 -6.26 8.80 -15.18
CA VAL A 484 -5.15 7.84 -15.30
C VAL A 484 -3.94 8.53 -15.94
N ARG A 485 -2.90 8.75 -15.14
CA ARG A 485 -1.61 9.20 -15.65
C ARG A 485 -0.73 8.00 -15.94
N THR A 486 -0.19 7.92 -17.14
CA THR A 486 0.73 6.87 -17.57
C THR A 486 1.88 7.44 -18.41
N SER A 487 2.98 6.71 -18.49
CA SER A 487 4.16 7.07 -19.28
C SER A 487 4.33 6.13 -20.46
N GLN A 488 5.00 6.60 -21.50
CA GLN A 488 5.33 5.82 -22.69
C GLN A 488 6.03 4.51 -22.33
N GLY A 489 5.51 3.38 -22.82
CA GLY A 489 5.99 2.03 -22.55
C GLY A 489 5.45 1.41 -21.28
N HIS A 490 4.57 2.11 -20.53
CA HIS A 490 3.96 1.67 -19.29
C HIS A 490 2.45 1.87 -19.28
N GLU A 491 1.84 1.81 -20.45
CA GLU A 491 0.42 2.03 -20.63
C GLU A 491 -0.40 0.86 -20.05
N PRO A 492 -1.54 1.14 -19.41
CA PRO A 492 -2.46 0.09 -18.97
C PRO A 492 -3.18 -0.54 -20.16
N ARG A 493 -3.58 -1.81 -20.04
CA ARG A 493 -4.22 -2.58 -21.12
C ARG A 493 -5.44 -1.89 -21.72
N HIS A 494 -6.27 -1.24 -20.90
CA HIS A 494 -7.43 -0.52 -21.38
C HIS A 494 -7.05 0.61 -22.34
N PHE A 495 -5.92 1.29 -22.10
CA PHE A 495 -5.41 2.33 -23.00
C PHE A 495 -5.11 1.78 -24.39
N TYR A 496 -4.48 0.61 -24.48
CA TYR A 496 -4.25 -0.06 -25.78
C TYR A 496 -5.56 -0.38 -26.52
N LYS A 497 -6.58 -0.89 -25.80
CA LYS A 497 -7.88 -1.24 -26.36
C LYS A 497 -8.63 -0.05 -26.94
N ILE A 498 -8.47 1.16 -26.39
CA ILE A 498 -9.06 2.39 -26.91
C ILE A 498 -8.63 2.62 -28.38
N PHE A 499 -7.38 2.30 -28.68
CA PHE A 499 -6.81 2.43 -30.02
C PHE A 499 -7.16 1.25 -30.95
N LYS A 500 -7.92 0.27 -30.46
CA LYS A 500 -8.41 -0.87 -31.26
C LYS A 500 -7.29 -1.57 -32.05
N GLY A 501 -6.16 -1.84 -31.39
CA GLY A 501 -5.02 -2.45 -31.99
C GLY A 501 -4.16 -1.55 -32.90
N LYS A 502 -4.41 -0.23 -32.94
CA LYS A 502 -3.68 0.69 -33.84
C LYS A 502 -2.66 1.59 -33.14
N LEU A 503 -2.45 1.46 -31.83
CA LEU A 503 -1.50 2.32 -31.12
C LEU A 503 -0.09 2.17 -31.68
N LEU A 504 0.51 3.31 -32.01
CA LEU A 504 1.92 3.45 -32.36
C LEU A 504 2.51 4.58 -31.52
N ALA A 505 3.54 4.28 -30.73
CA ALA A 505 4.29 5.26 -29.95
C ALA A 505 5.73 5.37 -30.50
N SER A 506 6.15 6.56 -30.84
CA SER A 506 7.47 6.83 -31.40
C SER A 506 8.23 7.85 -30.53
N TYR A 507 9.54 7.70 -30.38
CA TYR A 507 10.37 8.72 -29.69
C TYR A 507 10.52 10.01 -30.49
N THR A 508 10.41 9.94 -31.82
CA THR A 508 10.66 11.04 -32.74
C THR A 508 9.58 11.12 -33.80
N ALA A 509 9.42 12.31 -34.39
CA ALA A 509 8.62 12.43 -35.60
C ALA A 509 9.27 11.63 -36.73
N LEU A 510 8.48 10.83 -37.42
CA LEU A 510 8.91 10.01 -38.59
C LEU A 510 9.23 10.91 -39.80
N PRO A 511 10.23 10.54 -40.63
CA PRO A 511 11.17 9.44 -40.57
C PRO A 511 12.60 9.89 -40.21
N ILE A 512 13.34 9.08 -39.45
CA ILE A 512 14.80 9.16 -39.28
C ILE A 512 15.47 7.85 -39.78
N SER A 513 16.80 7.80 -39.86
CA SER A 513 17.56 6.79 -40.60
C SER A 513 17.13 5.34 -40.40
N ALA A 514 17.12 4.85 -39.17
CA ALA A 514 16.58 3.52 -38.81
C ALA A 514 15.75 3.64 -37.54
N GLN A 515 14.54 3.08 -37.54
CA GLN A 515 13.67 3.02 -36.38
C GLN A 515 13.17 1.60 -36.20
N LEU A 516 13.45 1.06 -35.00
CA LEU A 516 12.99 -0.28 -34.61
C LEU A 516 11.76 -0.17 -33.71
N PHE A 517 10.72 -0.87 -34.07
CA PHE A 517 9.46 -0.93 -33.30
C PHE A 517 9.22 -2.35 -32.82
N ARG A 518 8.92 -2.50 -31.55
CA ARG A 518 8.47 -3.75 -30.95
C ARG A 518 6.95 -3.81 -30.99
N ILE A 519 6.39 -4.88 -31.50
CA ILE A 519 4.95 -5.12 -31.62
C ILE A 519 4.55 -6.19 -30.62
N ARG A 520 3.55 -5.87 -29.80
CA ARG A 520 3.07 -6.72 -28.71
C ARG A 520 1.57 -6.69 -28.58
N GLY A 521 1.00 -7.76 -28.10
CA GLY A 521 -0.43 -7.87 -27.76
C GLY A 521 -0.89 -9.31 -27.73
N THR A 522 -2.03 -9.58 -27.12
CA THR A 522 -2.59 -10.92 -27.00
C THR A 522 -3.81 -11.15 -27.85
N VAL A 523 -4.51 -10.07 -28.18
CA VAL A 523 -5.69 -10.06 -29.06
C VAL A 523 -5.60 -8.86 -29.99
N GLU A 524 -6.31 -8.90 -31.10
CA GLU A 524 -6.27 -7.84 -32.10
C GLU A 524 -6.48 -6.44 -31.53
N SER A 525 -7.37 -6.31 -30.54
CA SER A 525 -7.72 -5.00 -29.97
C SER A 525 -6.68 -4.39 -29.04
N ASP A 526 -5.73 -5.18 -28.49
CA ASP A 526 -4.70 -4.66 -27.56
C ASP A 526 -3.30 -4.63 -28.19
N ILE A 527 -3.16 -4.99 -29.45
CA ILE A 527 -1.90 -4.87 -30.18
C ILE A 527 -1.43 -3.42 -30.22
N HIS A 528 -0.18 -3.21 -29.88
CA HIS A 528 0.47 -1.90 -29.90
C HIS A 528 1.90 -2.02 -30.43
N ALA A 529 2.41 -0.94 -30.97
CA ALA A 529 3.78 -0.83 -31.43
C ALA A 529 4.49 0.31 -30.73
N SER A 530 5.65 0.04 -30.15
CA SER A 530 6.47 1.00 -29.45
C SER A 530 7.88 1.06 -30.00
N GLU A 531 8.39 2.25 -30.29
CA GLU A 531 9.78 2.42 -30.72
C GLU A 531 10.73 2.00 -29.60
N VAL A 532 11.73 1.21 -29.96
CA VAL A 532 12.83 0.78 -29.09
C VAL A 532 14.16 1.18 -29.73
N PRO A 533 15.29 1.17 -29.00
CA PRO A 533 16.59 1.43 -29.62
C PRO A 533 16.83 0.50 -30.82
N ALA A 534 17.29 1.05 -31.94
CA ALA A 534 17.67 0.28 -33.12
C ALA A 534 19.00 -0.45 -32.88
N ASP A 535 18.94 -1.48 -32.06
CA ASP A 535 20.07 -2.29 -31.61
C ASP A 535 19.63 -3.75 -31.46
N SER A 536 20.51 -4.69 -31.74
CA SER A 536 20.20 -6.11 -31.67
C SER A 536 19.75 -6.55 -30.27
N SER A 537 20.27 -5.92 -29.22
CA SER A 537 19.86 -6.20 -27.82
C SER A 537 18.41 -5.86 -27.51
N SER A 538 17.73 -5.08 -28.38
CA SER A 538 16.30 -4.74 -28.25
C SER A 538 15.39 -5.84 -28.77
N LEU A 539 15.90 -6.82 -29.53
CA LEU A 539 15.11 -7.94 -30.04
C LEU A 539 14.74 -8.92 -28.94
N ALA A 540 13.60 -9.56 -29.09
CA ALA A 540 13.12 -10.63 -28.20
C ALA A 540 12.38 -11.70 -29.00
N SER A 541 12.74 -12.97 -28.81
CA SER A 541 12.14 -14.11 -29.55
C SER A 541 10.63 -14.24 -29.32
N GLY A 542 10.09 -13.69 -28.21
CA GLY A 542 8.67 -13.74 -27.87
C GLY A 542 7.77 -12.82 -28.68
N ASP A 543 8.33 -11.84 -29.43
CA ASP A 543 7.58 -10.74 -30.05
C ASP A 543 7.87 -10.59 -31.56
N ALA A 544 7.08 -9.75 -32.23
CA ALA A 544 7.36 -9.30 -33.59
C ALA A 544 7.97 -7.88 -33.57
N PHE A 545 8.79 -7.58 -34.57
CA PHE A 545 9.41 -6.26 -34.73
C PHE A 545 9.26 -5.72 -36.15
N ALA A 546 9.26 -4.41 -36.28
CA ALA A 546 9.34 -3.73 -37.55
C ALA A 546 10.52 -2.75 -37.54
N LEU A 547 11.44 -2.91 -38.44
CA LEU A 547 12.59 -2.02 -38.65
C LEU A 547 12.36 -1.20 -39.92
N ALA A 548 12.12 0.11 -39.73
CA ALA A 548 11.94 1.06 -40.81
C ALA A 548 13.29 1.72 -41.16
N CYS A 549 13.75 1.50 -42.38
CA CYS A 549 15.02 2.02 -42.89
C CYS A 549 14.74 3.05 -43.98
N THR A 550 14.77 4.34 -43.62
CA THR A 550 14.45 5.42 -44.57
C THR A 550 15.50 5.60 -45.65
N ASN A 551 16.77 5.32 -45.36
CA ASN A 551 17.88 5.44 -46.32
C ASN A 551 17.79 4.41 -47.46
N THR A 552 17.25 3.25 -47.18
CA THR A 552 17.11 2.13 -48.16
C THR A 552 15.69 1.98 -48.68
N HIS A 553 14.73 2.78 -48.16
CA HIS A 553 13.30 2.64 -48.43
C HIS A 553 12.76 1.22 -48.18
N LYS A 554 13.31 0.53 -47.15
CA LYS A 554 12.88 -0.81 -46.74
C LYS A 554 12.25 -0.82 -45.38
N VAL A 555 11.31 -1.73 -45.16
CA VAL A 555 10.79 -2.13 -43.87
C VAL A 555 11.00 -3.61 -43.70
N TYR A 556 11.82 -4.01 -42.73
CA TYR A 556 11.96 -5.40 -42.34
C TYR A 556 10.93 -5.70 -41.23
N VAL A 557 10.12 -6.75 -41.45
CA VAL A 557 9.23 -7.31 -40.41
C VAL A 557 9.90 -8.56 -39.88
N TRP A 558 10.50 -8.46 -38.69
CA TRP A 558 11.17 -9.57 -38.03
C TRP A 558 10.19 -10.31 -37.14
N ASN A 559 10.09 -11.63 -37.34
CA ASN A 559 9.20 -12.51 -36.60
C ASN A 559 10.04 -13.36 -35.62
N GLY A 560 9.89 -13.10 -34.30
CA GLY A 560 10.45 -13.99 -33.30
C GLY A 560 9.74 -15.35 -33.26
N LEU A 561 10.43 -16.39 -32.82
CA LEU A 561 9.91 -17.77 -32.76
C LEU A 561 8.65 -17.90 -31.91
N GLY A 562 8.48 -17.06 -30.88
CA GLY A 562 7.32 -17.02 -29.99
C GLY A 562 6.28 -15.96 -30.34
N ALA A 563 6.52 -15.17 -31.40
CA ALA A 563 5.60 -14.12 -31.78
C ALA A 563 4.25 -14.69 -32.25
N SER A 564 3.14 -14.07 -31.77
CA SER A 564 1.78 -14.48 -32.14
C SER A 564 1.44 -14.08 -33.58
N GLU A 565 0.49 -14.79 -34.20
CA GLU A 565 0.00 -14.42 -35.54
C GLU A 565 -0.62 -13.03 -35.59
N PHE A 566 -1.23 -12.57 -34.47
CA PHE A 566 -1.76 -11.20 -34.36
C PHE A 566 -0.65 -10.15 -34.42
N GLU A 567 0.48 -10.39 -33.75
CA GLU A 567 1.65 -9.49 -33.76
C GLU A 567 2.29 -9.42 -35.15
N LYS A 568 2.52 -10.59 -35.79
CA LYS A 568 3.09 -10.68 -37.12
C LYS A 568 2.21 -9.97 -38.16
N GLN A 569 0.91 -10.21 -38.12
CA GLN A 569 -0.03 -9.56 -39.03
C GLN A 569 -0.11 -8.06 -38.78
N ALA A 570 -0.18 -7.64 -37.51
CA ALA A 570 -0.20 -6.22 -37.14
C ALA A 570 1.08 -5.48 -37.57
N ALA A 571 2.24 -6.10 -37.42
CA ALA A 571 3.51 -5.57 -37.90
C ALA A 571 3.46 -5.30 -39.40
N LYS A 572 3.02 -6.28 -40.17
CA LYS A 572 2.92 -6.16 -41.62
C LYS A 572 1.91 -5.08 -42.06
N GLU A 573 0.69 -5.15 -41.58
CA GLU A 573 -0.39 -4.25 -42.02
C GLU A 573 -0.15 -2.80 -41.61
N ARG A 574 0.32 -2.59 -40.36
CA ARG A 574 0.52 -1.27 -39.79
C ARG A 574 1.64 -0.53 -40.49
N PHE A 575 2.76 -1.20 -40.73
CA PHE A 575 3.91 -0.57 -41.39
C PHE A 575 3.74 -0.45 -42.91
N ALA A 576 2.94 -1.28 -43.56
CA ALA A 576 2.47 -1.04 -44.92
C ALA A 576 1.60 0.24 -45.03
N HIS A 577 0.82 0.57 -43.97
CA HIS A 577 0.05 1.78 -43.92
C HIS A 577 0.90 3.04 -43.69
N TYR A 578 1.86 2.99 -42.76
CA TYR A 578 2.71 4.13 -42.42
C TYR A 578 3.78 4.42 -43.47
N TRP A 579 4.26 3.42 -44.20
CA TRP A 579 5.27 3.54 -45.27
C TRP A 579 4.80 2.82 -46.53
N PRO A 580 3.79 3.32 -47.21
CA PRO A 580 3.18 2.62 -48.36
C PRO A 580 4.16 2.46 -49.53
N ASP A 581 5.14 3.34 -49.65
CA ASP A 581 6.15 3.33 -50.72
C ASP A 581 7.39 2.51 -50.38
N ALA A 582 7.50 1.95 -49.15
CA ALA A 582 8.64 1.16 -48.75
C ALA A 582 8.54 -0.32 -49.20
N GLN A 583 9.66 -0.88 -49.59
CA GLN A 583 9.74 -2.30 -49.85
C GLN A 583 9.71 -3.09 -48.54
N MET A 584 8.68 -3.89 -48.34
CA MET A 584 8.54 -4.73 -47.16
C MET A 584 9.20 -6.09 -47.36
N GLU A 585 10.03 -6.50 -46.41
CA GLU A 585 10.72 -7.79 -46.36
C GLU A 585 10.40 -8.50 -45.03
N ILE A 586 9.90 -9.73 -45.10
CA ILE A 586 9.60 -10.54 -43.92
C ILE A 586 10.84 -11.36 -43.57
N VAL A 587 11.29 -11.27 -42.32
CA VAL A 587 12.49 -11.92 -41.82
C VAL A 587 12.10 -12.83 -40.66
N GLU A 588 12.35 -14.11 -40.78
CA GLU A 588 12.15 -15.05 -39.68
C GLU A 588 13.40 -15.12 -38.80
N GLU A 589 13.20 -15.27 -37.48
CA GLU A 589 14.31 -15.43 -36.53
C GLU A 589 15.23 -16.60 -36.95
N GLY A 590 16.55 -16.31 -37.03
CA GLY A 590 17.55 -17.25 -37.47
C GLY A 590 17.78 -17.32 -38.99
N ALA A 591 17.06 -16.47 -39.76
CA ALA A 591 17.20 -16.34 -41.21
C ALA A 591 17.43 -14.87 -41.64
N GLU A 592 17.97 -14.06 -40.76
CA GLU A 592 18.19 -12.63 -41.00
C GLU A 592 19.27 -12.40 -42.04
N PRO A 593 19.01 -11.54 -43.05
CA PRO A 593 20.04 -11.10 -43.99
C PRO A 593 21.05 -10.16 -43.34
N GLN A 594 22.26 -10.09 -43.85
CA GLN A 594 23.32 -9.23 -43.28
C GLN A 594 22.91 -7.78 -43.26
N GLU A 595 22.17 -7.30 -44.27
CA GLU A 595 21.67 -5.94 -44.36
C GLU A 595 20.73 -5.57 -43.19
N PHE A 596 19.95 -6.52 -42.65
CA PHE A 596 19.14 -6.31 -41.47
C PHE A 596 20.02 -6.04 -40.24
N TRP A 597 21.03 -6.84 -40.03
CA TRP A 597 21.97 -6.66 -38.92
C TRP A 597 22.77 -5.35 -39.01
N ASP A 598 23.16 -4.97 -40.23
CA ASP A 598 23.91 -3.72 -40.45
C ASP A 598 23.08 -2.48 -40.04
N GLU A 599 21.75 -2.49 -40.17
CA GLU A 599 20.86 -1.38 -39.78
C GLU A 599 20.62 -1.31 -38.27
N ILE A 600 20.90 -2.34 -37.48
CA ILE A 600 20.74 -2.40 -36.02
C ILE A 600 22.08 -2.64 -35.29
N ASN A 601 23.13 -2.01 -35.74
CA ASN A 601 24.51 -2.03 -35.17
C ASN A 601 25.21 -3.40 -35.16
N GLY A 602 24.78 -4.34 -35.98
CA GLY A 602 25.37 -5.66 -36.12
C GLY A 602 24.64 -6.76 -35.37
N GLU A 603 24.99 -8.00 -35.72
CA GLU A 603 24.47 -9.19 -35.03
C GLU A 603 24.97 -9.20 -33.57
N GLY A 604 24.06 -9.38 -32.62
CA GLY A 604 24.35 -9.37 -31.19
C GLY A 604 23.51 -10.35 -30.40
N GLN A 605 23.71 -10.35 -29.08
CA GLN A 605 22.89 -11.17 -28.19
C GLN A 605 21.58 -10.43 -27.88
N TYR A 606 20.46 -11.14 -28.02
CA TYR A 606 19.12 -10.65 -27.66
C TYR A 606 18.40 -11.67 -26.77
N ASP A 607 17.25 -11.29 -26.24
CA ASP A 607 16.44 -12.14 -25.37
C ASP A 607 15.82 -13.30 -26.21
N ARG A 608 16.31 -14.50 -25.97
CA ARG A 608 15.82 -15.73 -26.63
C ARG A 608 14.77 -16.46 -25.79
N SER A 609 14.32 -15.89 -24.67
CA SER A 609 13.22 -16.48 -23.91
C SER A 609 11.91 -16.31 -24.68
N LEU A 610 11.16 -17.39 -24.77
CA LEU A 610 9.79 -17.33 -25.30
C LEU A 610 8.79 -16.78 -24.27
N GLU A 611 9.24 -16.62 -23.03
CA GLU A 611 8.47 -16.07 -21.92
C GLU A 611 9.26 -14.95 -21.25
N GLU A 612 8.64 -13.80 -21.04
CA GLU A 612 9.25 -12.71 -20.28
C GLU A 612 9.45 -13.08 -18.82
N GLY A 613 10.62 -12.72 -18.27
CA GLY A 613 10.84 -12.70 -16.84
C GLY A 613 9.98 -11.60 -16.20
N HIS A 614 9.08 -11.99 -15.28
CA HIS A 614 8.14 -11.04 -14.66
C HIS A 614 8.71 -10.45 -13.38
N ALA A 615 8.47 -9.16 -13.17
CA ALA A 615 8.60 -8.56 -11.85
C ALA A 615 7.66 -9.29 -10.86
N PRO A 616 8.03 -9.45 -9.57
CA PRO A 616 7.18 -10.08 -8.60
C PRO A 616 5.85 -9.34 -8.50
N LEU A 617 4.74 -10.07 -8.49
CA LEU A 617 3.43 -9.49 -8.20
C LEU A 617 3.45 -9.00 -6.75
N LEU A 618 3.32 -7.69 -6.57
CA LEU A 618 3.22 -7.09 -5.25
C LEU A 618 1.80 -7.26 -4.73
N GLU A 619 1.68 -7.59 -3.45
CA GLU A 619 0.38 -7.51 -2.76
C GLU A 619 -0.07 -6.05 -2.71
N ALA A 620 -1.38 -5.83 -2.85
CA ALA A 620 -1.94 -4.50 -2.71
C ALA A 620 -1.71 -3.96 -1.29
N ARG A 621 -1.28 -2.71 -1.17
CA ARG A 621 -1.03 -2.01 0.09
C ARG A 621 -1.80 -0.72 0.13
N LEU A 622 -2.50 -0.48 1.21
CA LEU A 622 -3.27 0.75 1.41
C LEU A 622 -2.50 1.71 2.30
N PHE A 623 -2.53 2.99 1.95
CA PHE A 623 -1.91 4.06 2.71
C PHE A 623 -2.88 5.22 2.90
N HIS A 624 -2.86 5.81 4.08
CA HIS A 624 -3.55 7.05 4.38
C HIS A 624 -2.64 8.24 4.02
N CYS A 625 -3.11 9.13 3.18
CA CYS A 625 -2.40 10.32 2.74
C CYS A 625 -3.03 11.56 3.36
N ARG A 626 -2.26 12.33 4.11
CA ARG A 626 -2.71 13.57 4.73
C ARG A 626 -1.72 14.71 4.54
N LEU A 627 -2.18 15.93 4.65
CA LEU A 627 -1.32 17.10 4.74
C LEU A 627 -1.06 17.44 6.20
N THR A 628 0.20 17.67 6.54
CA THR A 628 0.58 18.22 7.84
C THR A 628 0.18 19.69 7.93
N SER A 629 0.18 20.26 9.15
CA SER A 629 -0.11 21.68 9.40
C SER A 629 0.80 22.65 8.61
N ILE A 630 1.96 22.18 8.18
CA ILE A 630 2.92 22.93 7.33
C ILE A 630 2.78 22.62 5.83
N GLY A 631 1.70 21.93 5.43
CA GLY A 631 1.38 21.60 4.04
C GLY A 631 2.27 20.50 3.42
N ARG A 632 2.98 19.69 4.25
CA ARG A 632 3.73 18.53 3.76
C ARG A 632 2.82 17.31 3.71
N ALA A 633 2.93 16.51 2.63
CA ALA A 633 2.24 15.24 2.54
C ALA A 633 2.90 14.21 3.48
N LYS A 634 2.08 13.50 4.27
CA LYS A 634 2.47 12.35 5.07
C LYS A 634 1.70 11.13 4.56
N VAL A 635 2.39 10.01 4.43
CA VAL A 635 1.83 8.75 3.92
C VAL A 635 2.05 7.67 4.98
N GLU A 636 0.96 7.10 5.50
CA GLU A 636 0.96 6.09 6.57
C GLU A 636 0.31 4.81 6.09
N GLU A 637 0.98 3.67 6.25
CA GLU A 637 0.45 2.37 5.82
C GLU A 637 -0.71 1.90 6.69
N VAL A 638 -1.70 1.32 6.02
CA VAL A 638 -2.89 0.70 6.61
C VAL A 638 -2.78 -0.81 6.39
N ALA A 639 -2.31 -1.54 7.41
CA ALA A 639 -2.15 -2.99 7.33
C ALA A 639 -3.50 -3.71 7.41
N GLN A 640 -3.62 -4.85 6.71
CA GLN A 640 -4.83 -5.69 6.70
C GLN A 640 -6.11 -4.89 6.44
N PHE A 641 -6.06 -4.05 5.42
CA PHE A 641 -7.11 -3.09 5.12
C PHE A 641 -8.41 -3.75 4.63
N GLU A 642 -9.51 -3.12 5.02
CA GLU A 642 -10.89 -3.42 4.56
C GLU A 642 -11.51 -2.13 3.97
N GLN A 643 -12.69 -2.23 3.37
CA GLN A 643 -13.38 -1.06 2.82
C GLN A 643 -13.64 0.05 3.85
N GLU A 644 -13.86 -0.33 5.12
CA GLU A 644 -14.07 0.61 6.23
C GLU A 644 -12.86 1.51 6.52
N ASP A 645 -11.69 1.16 5.99
CA ASP A 645 -10.45 1.90 6.18
C ASP A 645 -10.23 3.02 5.15
N LEU A 646 -11.09 3.10 4.16
CA LEU A 646 -11.13 4.24 3.25
C LEU A 646 -11.76 5.44 3.97
N ASP A 647 -10.92 6.39 4.39
CA ASP A 647 -11.36 7.59 5.10
C ASP A 647 -12.03 8.58 4.13
N THR A 648 -13.33 8.81 4.34
CA THR A 648 -14.13 9.69 3.48
C THR A 648 -13.71 11.16 3.54
N ASP A 649 -12.96 11.57 4.54
CA ASP A 649 -12.53 12.97 4.76
C ASP A 649 -11.12 13.25 4.20
N ASP A 650 -10.43 12.22 3.67
CA ASP A 650 -9.03 12.34 3.26
C ASP A 650 -8.78 11.71 1.86
N VAL A 651 -7.53 11.66 1.47
CA VAL A 651 -7.03 10.94 0.29
C VAL A 651 -6.36 9.64 0.73
N MET A 652 -6.72 8.53 0.09
CA MET A 652 -6.08 7.23 0.30
C MET A 652 -5.26 6.83 -0.92
N LEU A 653 -4.12 6.20 -0.69
CA LEU A 653 -3.28 5.62 -1.74
C LEU A 653 -3.33 4.10 -1.64
N LEU A 654 -3.76 3.45 -2.71
CA LEU A 654 -3.72 2.00 -2.85
C LEU A 654 -2.64 1.64 -3.87
N ASP A 655 -1.56 1.03 -3.40
CA ASP A 655 -0.49 0.51 -4.25
C ASP A 655 -0.87 -0.89 -4.73
N ALA A 656 -1.10 -1.02 -6.00
CA ALA A 656 -1.42 -2.29 -6.67
C ALA A 656 -0.28 -2.78 -7.57
N GLY A 657 0.95 -2.35 -7.32
CA GLY A 657 2.13 -2.70 -8.08
C GLY A 657 2.37 -1.74 -9.24
N ASP A 658 1.89 -2.06 -10.42
CA ASP A 658 2.06 -1.23 -11.61
C ASP A 658 1.11 -0.02 -11.65
N GLU A 659 0.00 -0.09 -10.91
CA GLU A 659 -0.93 1.00 -10.73
C GLU A 659 -0.95 1.47 -9.27
N ILE A 660 -0.93 2.78 -9.09
CA ILE A 660 -1.14 3.44 -7.81
C ILE A 660 -2.44 4.21 -7.88
N TYR A 661 -3.41 3.77 -7.11
CA TYR A 661 -4.71 4.41 -7.02
C TYR A 661 -4.69 5.48 -5.93
N MET A 662 -5.07 6.70 -6.32
CA MET A 662 -5.30 7.82 -5.41
C MET A 662 -6.81 7.97 -5.24
N TRP A 663 -7.35 7.34 -4.20
CA TRP A 663 -8.77 7.39 -3.89
C TRP A 663 -9.07 8.67 -3.10
N VAL A 664 -10.05 9.44 -3.56
CA VAL A 664 -10.43 10.74 -2.99
C VAL A 664 -11.79 10.60 -2.31
N GLY A 665 -11.80 10.74 -0.99
CA GLY A 665 -13.02 10.76 -0.21
C GLY A 665 -13.90 11.98 -0.54
N SER A 666 -15.20 11.86 -0.31
CA SER A 666 -16.17 12.92 -0.61
C SER A 666 -15.99 14.20 0.24
N GLY A 667 -15.35 14.07 1.40
CA GLY A 667 -15.01 15.17 2.32
C GLY A 667 -13.56 15.68 2.20
N ALA A 668 -12.75 15.09 1.29
CA ALA A 668 -11.38 15.52 1.10
C ALA A 668 -11.30 16.99 0.65
N THR A 669 -10.35 17.74 1.20
CA THR A 669 -10.20 19.17 0.91
C THR A 669 -9.73 19.44 -0.52
N ALA A 670 -10.03 20.62 -1.06
CA ALA A 670 -9.54 21.03 -2.36
C ALA A 670 -8.00 21.08 -2.42
N GLU A 671 -7.34 21.38 -1.30
CA GLU A 671 -5.88 21.40 -1.20
C GLU A 671 -5.31 19.98 -1.29
N GLU A 672 -5.87 19.01 -0.59
CA GLU A 672 -5.45 17.61 -0.65
C GLU A 672 -5.66 17.03 -2.05
N ASN A 673 -6.81 17.29 -2.65
CA ASN A 673 -7.09 16.87 -4.03
C ASN A 673 -6.10 17.48 -5.04
N GLY A 674 -5.69 18.75 -4.85
CA GLY A 674 -4.67 19.41 -5.68
C GLY A 674 -3.25 18.85 -5.52
N LYS A 675 -2.95 18.19 -4.40
CA LYS A 675 -1.62 17.63 -4.10
C LYS A 675 -1.48 16.11 -4.31
N ILE A 676 -2.46 15.48 -4.91
CA ILE A 676 -2.48 14.02 -5.18
C ILE A 676 -1.19 13.55 -5.86
N LEU A 677 -0.74 14.27 -6.89
CA LEU A 677 0.49 13.89 -7.60
C LEU A 677 1.74 14.02 -6.72
N ASP A 678 1.80 15.03 -5.85
CA ASP A 678 2.90 15.20 -4.91
C ASP A 678 2.91 14.11 -3.84
N MET A 679 1.74 13.65 -3.39
CA MET A 679 1.60 12.51 -2.49
C MET A 679 2.11 11.23 -3.16
N ALA A 680 1.69 10.95 -4.40
CA ALA A 680 2.15 9.81 -5.17
C ALA A 680 3.68 9.88 -5.44
N LYS A 681 4.22 11.04 -5.81
CA LYS A 681 5.67 11.25 -6.01
C LYS A 681 6.46 10.94 -4.73
N ARG A 682 6.01 11.43 -3.58
CA ARG A 682 6.66 11.17 -2.29
C ARG A 682 6.63 9.70 -1.94
N TYR A 683 5.47 9.06 -2.10
CA TYR A 683 5.34 7.63 -1.87
C TYR A 683 6.35 6.85 -2.71
N ILE A 684 6.36 7.03 -4.04
CA ILE A 684 7.26 6.32 -4.94
C ILE A 684 8.74 6.63 -4.64
N HIS A 685 9.05 7.86 -4.22
CA HIS A 685 10.43 8.23 -3.86
C HIS A 685 10.88 7.56 -2.56
N SER A 686 9.98 7.42 -1.58
CA SER A 686 10.25 6.77 -0.29
C SER A 686 10.11 5.25 -0.32
N GLU A 687 9.42 4.73 -1.32
CA GLU A 687 9.15 3.31 -1.49
C GLU A 687 10.44 2.56 -1.88
N PRO A 688 10.68 1.36 -1.31
CA PRO A 688 11.98 0.69 -1.43
C PRO A 688 12.28 0.02 -2.76
N THR A 689 11.30 -0.09 -3.67
CA THR A 689 11.52 -0.75 -4.97
C THR A 689 12.25 0.18 -5.96
N SER A 690 12.62 -0.34 -7.12
CA SER A 690 13.23 0.44 -8.21
C SER A 690 12.20 1.23 -9.04
N ARG A 691 10.92 1.21 -8.65
CA ARG A 691 9.86 1.92 -9.36
C ARG A 691 10.08 3.43 -9.34
N THR A 692 9.66 4.09 -10.40
CA THR A 692 9.74 5.54 -10.56
C THR A 692 8.39 6.07 -11.04
N MET A 693 8.22 7.38 -11.03
CA MET A 693 7.01 7.99 -11.61
C MET A 693 6.80 7.65 -13.09
N ASP A 694 7.86 7.27 -13.81
CA ASP A 694 7.77 6.88 -15.20
C ASP A 694 7.46 5.39 -15.42
N THR A 695 7.60 4.55 -14.38
CA THR A 695 7.32 3.11 -14.47
C THR A 695 5.99 2.69 -13.89
N VAL A 696 5.23 3.60 -13.25
CA VAL A 696 3.92 3.32 -12.66
C VAL A 696 2.83 4.19 -13.28
N SER A 697 1.61 3.68 -13.31
CA SER A 697 0.42 4.47 -13.65
C SER A 697 -0.21 5.03 -12.37
N ILE A 698 -0.54 6.32 -12.38
CA ILE A 698 -1.27 6.96 -11.28
C ILE A 698 -2.73 7.08 -11.68
N VAL A 699 -3.60 6.49 -10.88
CA VAL A 699 -5.05 6.44 -11.12
C VAL A 699 -5.77 7.20 -10.03
N ARG A 700 -6.38 8.34 -10.38
CA ARG A 700 -7.25 9.06 -9.45
C ARG A 700 -8.66 8.49 -9.54
N VAL A 701 -9.21 8.11 -8.38
CA VAL A 701 -10.55 7.54 -8.24
C VAL A 701 -11.32 8.35 -7.20
N THR A 702 -12.55 8.69 -7.48
CA THR A 702 -13.44 9.39 -6.52
C THR A 702 -14.33 8.38 -5.81
N GLN A 703 -14.62 8.61 -4.55
CA GLN A 703 -15.56 7.82 -3.75
C GLN A 703 -16.89 7.62 -4.49
N GLY A 704 -17.36 6.39 -4.54
CA GLY A 704 -18.58 5.98 -5.25
C GLY A 704 -18.39 5.70 -6.74
N GLN A 705 -17.15 5.86 -7.27
CA GLN A 705 -16.82 5.61 -8.68
C GLN A 705 -15.64 4.62 -8.83
N GLU A 706 -15.46 3.80 -7.84
CA GLU A 706 -14.37 2.83 -7.80
C GLU A 706 -14.52 1.80 -8.93
N PRO A 707 -13.46 1.60 -9.74
CA PRO A 707 -13.48 0.57 -10.77
C PRO A 707 -13.49 -0.83 -10.14
N ARG A 708 -14.01 -1.83 -10.84
CA ARG A 708 -14.09 -3.21 -10.34
C ARG A 708 -12.74 -3.74 -9.87
N VAL A 709 -11.65 -3.38 -10.54
CA VAL A 709 -10.28 -3.78 -10.15
C VAL A 709 -9.92 -3.25 -8.76
N PHE A 710 -10.22 -1.99 -8.48
CA PHE A 710 -10.01 -1.38 -7.16
C PHE A 710 -10.84 -2.12 -6.08
N LYS A 711 -12.14 -2.31 -6.33
CA LYS A 711 -13.06 -2.98 -5.39
C LYS A 711 -12.59 -4.40 -5.01
N ARG A 712 -12.04 -5.14 -5.97
CA ARG A 712 -11.55 -6.52 -5.76
C ARG A 712 -10.34 -6.63 -4.83
N MET A 713 -9.60 -5.55 -4.63
CA MET A 713 -8.47 -5.52 -3.71
C MET A 713 -8.91 -5.45 -2.24
N PHE A 714 -10.19 -5.17 -2.00
CA PHE A 714 -10.78 -5.10 -0.67
C PHE A 714 -11.59 -6.35 -0.36
N PRO A 715 -11.40 -6.98 0.81
CA PRO A 715 -12.26 -8.05 1.25
C PRO A 715 -13.72 -7.56 1.41
N ASN A 716 -14.67 -8.34 0.92
CA ASN A 716 -16.10 -8.11 1.17
C ASN A 716 -16.62 -6.71 0.81
N TRP A 717 -16.22 -6.16 -0.35
CA TRP A 717 -16.69 -4.86 -0.81
C TRP A 717 -18.21 -4.79 -0.89
N GLN A 718 -18.80 -3.71 -0.38
CA GLN A 718 -20.23 -3.41 -0.42
C GLN A 718 -20.45 -2.09 -1.17
N ASP A 719 -21.21 -2.09 -2.26
CA ASP A 719 -21.41 -0.90 -3.10
C ASP A 719 -22.23 0.20 -2.39
N ASP A 720 -23.09 -0.18 -1.46
CA ASP A 720 -23.93 0.72 -0.66
C ASP A 720 -23.34 1.05 0.72
N TYR A 721 -22.10 0.66 1.00
CA TYR A 721 -21.45 0.82 2.31
C TYR A 721 -21.55 2.24 2.84
N TRP A 722 -21.18 3.23 2.04
CA TRP A 722 -21.16 4.64 2.45
C TRP A 722 -22.56 5.20 2.76
N GLN A 723 -23.59 4.66 2.13
CA GLN A 723 -24.99 5.04 2.32
C GLN A 723 -25.59 4.39 3.57
N SER A 724 -25.07 3.22 3.95
CA SER A 724 -25.53 2.43 5.10
C SER A 724 -24.91 2.89 6.43
N LEU A 725 -23.84 3.72 6.39
CA LEU A 725 -23.16 4.20 7.60
C LEU A 725 -24.06 5.13 8.40
N PRO A 726 -24.27 4.86 9.71
CA PRO A 726 -25.03 5.74 10.57
C PRO A 726 -24.35 7.09 10.69
N SER A 727 -25.14 8.16 10.71
CA SER A 727 -24.64 9.50 10.97
C SER A 727 -24.16 9.64 12.42
N TYR A 728 -23.33 10.66 12.71
CA TYR A 728 -22.96 10.99 14.09
C TYR A 728 -24.19 11.20 14.97
N GLU A 729 -25.23 11.88 14.46
CA GLU A 729 -26.49 12.14 15.15
C GLU A 729 -27.28 10.86 15.44
N ASP A 730 -27.25 9.88 14.53
CA ASP A 730 -27.91 8.59 14.75
C ASP A 730 -27.23 7.81 15.87
N ILE A 731 -25.88 7.79 15.90
CA ILE A 731 -25.13 7.14 16.97
C ILE A 731 -25.34 7.86 18.32
N LYS A 732 -25.34 9.21 18.31
CA LYS A 732 -25.63 10.00 19.50
C LYS A 732 -27.03 9.66 20.05
N ARG A 733 -28.03 9.53 19.17
CA ARG A 733 -29.39 9.11 19.55
C ARG A 733 -29.40 7.70 20.13
N GLN A 734 -28.71 6.74 19.52
CA GLN A 734 -28.60 5.38 20.05
C GLN A 734 -28.01 5.34 21.47
N VAL A 735 -26.98 6.14 21.73
CA VAL A 735 -26.37 6.25 23.07
C VAL A 735 -27.38 6.80 24.09
N LEU A 736 -28.15 7.84 23.71
CA LEU A 736 -29.18 8.43 24.57
C LEU A 736 -30.32 7.43 24.84
N ASP A 737 -30.73 6.67 23.83
CA ASP A 737 -31.78 5.65 23.97
C ASP A 737 -31.32 4.52 24.89
N ALA A 738 -30.09 4.04 24.72
CA ALA A 738 -29.49 3.02 25.58
C ALA A 738 -29.38 3.45 27.04
N ASN A 739 -29.13 4.74 27.32
CA ASN A 739 -29.11 5.27 28.68
C ASN A 739 -30.52 5.29 29.35
N ASN A 740 -31.58 5.30 28.55
CA ASN A 740 -32.96 5.28 29.08
C ASN A 740 -33.42 3.84 29.42
N GLU A 741 -32.74 2.83 28.92
CA GLU A 741 -33.03 1.40 29.16
C GLU A 741 -32.28 0.85 30.40
N VAL A 742 -31.26 1.56 30.90
CA VAL A 742 -30.48 1.25 32.11
C VAL A 742 -31.06 1.98 33.31
#